data_9b84ce4c7c78a2457c261334bcdef5da
#
_entry.id   9b84ce4c7c78a2457c261334bcdef5da
#
_cell.length_a   1.000
_cell.length_b   1.000
_cell.length_c   1.000
_cell.angle_alpha   90.00
_cell.angle_beta   90.00
_cell.angle_gamma   90.00
#
_symmetry.space_group_name_H-M   'P 1'
#
loop_
_entity.id
_entity.type
_entity.pdbx_description
1 polymer ?
#
loop_
_entity_poly.entity_id
_entity_poly.type
_entity_poly.pdbx_seq_one_letter_code
_entity_poly.pdbx_strand_id
1 'polypeptide(L)'
;MNSETLKDLIVVKRSGQRVNFNSTKIAIAIKRAFDSVYDTYDEKDVNKVFSKVVKEIEETYQNRKTINVEDIQDIIEKHLSKLKYNDVYASFNKYRLRRAASREVFSMKQQHKFVKAIEKIGYTKDSNDTKKPDELLDTFAKTISKEFASAYLIDNKVVRALEEGTIYLNDLKCYSLGNTSSSHLNTKYIQGSNIDDFFNETIKTIILCKKDQYKEHTLMNFDTILIKKVLIDYKKIIKNKFINYLKLTGTYEYFNKDEFIRKIEEIENLSDYKNIRSILKNEILKQNFDTINNIVIEEIKENLSKNYKKLFKILDIELTEYNKLIICLDNYDTYENNLIVENYLKSLEKTQKIITNIYLNNNKEINELITEKILSKIKIHLITEENRTKNYFSNGEKVFENINDQINTSLGRTINSTVTINLSRIALKNHNLKDFYNELDEIMDLSKNALLARYEVQANKYKENFNCLFSKGLLFDSEKLEDAKKIRKVIRNGIFFIGYSGIIEAISILNKKEDNKINEKDLNTIIEIIKHMKSKTNQMTIDNKLNFDICETYDKKILQEFCKIDKSVYGFTKSINKNLYEPFNKYINNINDYNKKIELQGIYQKYTSSLTKIIINKKTDKQTILKMLDNLKSSENKYIEIDVTYDNWWL
;
A
#
# COMPACT_ATOMS: atom_id res chain seq x y z
N MET A 1 -9.06 -40.04 -19.67
CA MET A 1 -7.68 -39.84 -20.15
C MET A 1 -6.90 -39.18 -19.02
N ASN A 2 -5.87 -39.87 -18.53
CA ASN A 2 -5.22 -39.52 -17.25
C ASN A 2 -4.44 -38.19 -17.36
N SER A 3 -4.95 -37.13 -16.75
CA SER A 3 -4.30 -35.81 -16.61
C SER A 3 -3.20 -35.76 -15.54
N GLU A 4 -2.80 -36.88 -14.99
CA GLU A 4 -1.83 -36.92 -13.88
C GLU A 4 -0.37 -36.73 -14.30
N THR A 5 0.00 -37.19 -15.49
CA THR A 5 1.38 -37.15 -15.98
C THR A 5 1.89 -35.75 -16.36
N LEU A 6 1.01 -34.79 -16.66
CA LEU A 6 1.39 -33.41 -17.04
C LEU A 6 1.24 -32.38 -15.90
N LYS A 7 0.77 -32.79 -14.72
CA LYS A 7 0.57 -31.87 -13.59
C LYS A 7 1.85 -31.23 -13.08
N ASP A 8 2.97 -31.92 -13.21
CA ASP A 8 4.28 -31.45 -12.74
C ASP A 8 5.12 -30.80 -13.85
N LEU A 9 4.62 -30.78 -15.09
CA LEU A 9 5.31 -30.16 -16.21
C LEU A 9 5.25 -28.63 -16.09
N ILE A 10 6.39 -27.99 -16.18
CA ILE A 10 6.53 -26.53 -16.10
C ILE A 10 6.75 -25.97 -17.50
N VAL A 11 5.93 -25.02 -17.90
CA VAL A 11 6.10 -24.26 -19.14
C VAL A 11 7.05 -23.09 -18.88
N VAL A 12 8.15 -23.04 -19.63
CA VAL A 12 9.06 -21.91 -19.65
C VAL A 12 8.59 -20.94 -20.74
N LYS A 13 8.10 -19.76 -20.31
CA LYS A 13 7.72 -18.69 -21.23
C LYS A 13 8.97 -18.06 -21.87
N ARG A 14 8.80 -17.31 -22.95
CA ARG A 14 9.87 -16.55 -23.62
C ARG A 14 10.61 -15.58 -22.72
N SER A 15 9.94 -15.07 -21.67
CA SER A 15 10.52 -14.21 -20.63
C SER A 15 11.37 -14.96 -19.59
N GLY A 16 11.53 -16.30 -19.73
CA GLY A 16 12.13 -17.15 -18.71
C GLY A 16 11.19 -17.48 -17.54
N GLN A 17 10.01 -16.88 -17.47
CA GLN A 17 9.02 -17.17 -16.42
C GLN A 17 8.57 -18.63 -16.52
N ARG A 18 8.54 -19.32 -15.38
CA ARG A 18 8.09 -20.70 -15.25
C ARG A 18 6.67 -20.73 -14.70
N VAL A 19 5.77 -21.43 -15.41
CA VAL A 19 4.36 -21.59 -15.02
C VAL A 19 3.95 -23.05 -15.16
N ASN A 20 2.99 -23.49 -14.38
CA ASN A 20 2.48 -24.86 -14.52
C ASN A 20 1.82 -25.05 -15.88
N PHE A 21 1.98 -26.24 -16.45
CA PHE A 21 1.35 -26.61 -17.70
C PHE A 21 -0.17 -26.54 -17.57
N ASN A 22 -0.82 -25.95 -18.57
CA ASN A 22 -2.27 -25.85 -18.63
C ASN A 22 -2.74 -26.10 -20.07
N SER A 23 -3.28 -27.29 -20.31
CA SER A 23 -3.75 -27.73 -21.63
C SER A 23 -4.90 -26.85 -22.17
N THR A 24 -5.71 -26.22 -21.32
CA THR A 24 -6.78 -25.32 -21.74
C THR A 24 -6.26 -24.15 -22.57
N LYS A 25 -5.04 -23.65 -22.27
CA LYS A 25 -4.41 -22.57 -23.06
C LYS A 25 -4.08 -23.02 -24.48
N ILE A 26 -3.74 -24.29 -24.66
CA ILE A 26 -3.49 -24.90 -25.98
C ILE A 26 -4.81 -24.99 -26.76
N ALA A 27 -5.87 -25.48 -26.11
CA ALA A 27 -7.22 -25.55 -26.74
C ALA A 27 -7.71 -24.16 -27.20
N ILE A 28 -7.54 -23.12 -26.34
CA ILE A 28 -7.89 -21.74 -26.68
C ILE A 28 -7.06 -21.21 -27.85
N ALA A 29 -5.76 -21.51 -27.91
CA ALA A 29 -4.90 -21.06 -29.00
C ALA A 29 -5.31 -21.69 -30.33
N ILE A 30 -5.60 -22.99 -30.33
CA ILE A 30 -6.08 -23.72 -31.53
C ILE A 30 -7.43 -23.16 -31.95
N LYS A 31 -8.40 -23.03 -31.03
CA LYS A 31 -9.73 -22.48 -31.31
C LYS A 31 -9.64 -21.11 -31.97
N ARG A 32 -8.84 -20.20 -31.43
CA ARG A 32 -8.63 -18.85 -32.01
C ARG A 32 -8.04 -18.90 -33.43
N ALA A 33 -7.23 -19.90 -33.74
CA ALA A 33 -6.71 -20.06 -35.09
C ALA A 33 -7.82 -20.49 -36.05
N PHE A 34 -8.72 -21.39 -35.65
CA PHE A 34 -9.92 -21.76 -36.41
C PHE A 34 -10.88 -20.58 -36.56
N ASP A 35 -11.19 -19.86 -35.48
CA ASP A 35 -12.05 -18.66 -35.49
C ASP A 35 -11.52 -17.56 -36.44
N SER A 36 -10.21 -17.51 -36.69
CA SER A 36 -9.61 -16.52 -37.59
C SER A 36 -9.72 -16.86 -39.09
N VAL A 37 -10.16 -18.04 -39.40
CA VAL A 37 -10.23 -18.55 -40.78
C VAL A 37 -11.66 -18.90 -41.18
N TYR A 38 -12.44 -19.47 -40.28
CA TYR A 38 -13.78 -19.97 -40.56
C TYR A 38 -14.81 -19.28 -39.64
N ASP A 39 -15.92 -18.82 -40.24
CA ASP A 39 -17.05 -18.30 -39.51
C ASP A 39 -17.83 -19.42 -38.78
N THR A 40 -17.84 -20.61 -39.31
CA THR A 40 -18.42 -21.83 -38.74
C THR A 40 -17.55 -23.05 -39.00
N TYR A 41 -17.33 -23.90 -38.01
CA TYR A 41 -16.59 -25.15 -38.11
C TYR A 41 -17.08 -26.15 -37.05
N ASP A 42 -16.78 -27.46 -37.25
CA ASP A 42 -17.11 -28.48 -36.24
C ASP A 42 -16.11 -28.44 -35.09
N GLU A 43 -16.60 -28.32 -33.85
CA GLU A 43 -15.72 -28.37 -32.66
C GLU A 43 -14.91 -29.68 -32.57
N LYS A 44 -15.33 -30.75 -33.25
CA LYS A 44 -14.59 -32.01 -33.38
C LYS A 44 -13.22 -31.77 -34.03
N ASP A 45 -13.11 -30.84 -34.97
CA ASP A 45 -11.84 -30.54 -35.67
C ASP A 45 -10.84 -29.89 -34.69
N VAL A 46 -11.29 -28.94 -33.87
CA VAL A 46 -10.45 -28.35 -32.82
C VAL A 46 -10.00 -29.41 -31.82
N ASN A 47 -10.94 -30.26 -31.38
CA ASN A 47 -10.64 -31.34 -30.45
C ASN A 47 -9.71 -32.38 -30.99
N LYS A 48 -9.77 -32.67 -32.31
CA LYS A 48 -8.88 -33.59 -33.01
C LYS A 48 -7.43 -33.08 -33.05
N VAL A 49 -7.24 -31.79 -33.33
CA VAL A 49 -5.92 -31.15 -33.27
C VAL A 49 -5.41 -31.13 -31.83
N PHE A 50 -6.24 -30.66 -30.88
CA PHE A 50 -5.90 -30.56 -29.47
C PHE A 50 -5.45 -31.92 -28.89
N SER A 51 -6.21 -32.97 -29.10
CA SER A 51 -5.87 -34.30 -28.56
C SER A 51 -4.54 -34.84 -29.11
N LYS A 52 -4.23 -34.59 -30.39
CA LYS A 52 -2.93 -34.98 -31.00
C LYS A 52 -1.77 -34.16 -30.44
N VAL A 53 -1.96 -32.85 -30.21
CA VAL A 53 -0.95 -31.98 -29.61
C VAL A 53 -0.67 -32.39 -28.15
N VAL A 54 -1.70 -32.61 -27.35
CA VAL A 54 -1.52 -33.03 -25.96
C VAL A 54 -0.84 -34.39 -25.87
N LYS A 55 -1.25 -35.34 -26.74
CA LYS A 55 -0.64 -36.67 -26.78
C LYS A 55 0.86 -36.62 -27.14
N GLU A 56 1.27 -35.81 -28.12
CA GLU A 56 2.67 -35.66 -28.48
C GLU A 56 3.48 -35.00 -27.35
N ILE A 57 2.88 -34.03 -26.62
CA ILE A 57 3.50 -33.41 -25.44
C ILE A 57 3.70 -34.47 -24.34
N GLU A 58 2.69 -35.30 -24.05
CA GLU A 58 2.79 -36.39 -23.08
C GLU A 58 3.93 -37.36 -23.45
N GLU A 59 3.95 -37.86 -24.68
CA GLU A 59 4.94 -38.82 -25.17
C GLU A 59 6.38 -38.25 -25.16
N THR A 60 6.54 -36.98 -25.57
CA THR A 60 7.86 -36.36 -25.73
C THR A 60 8.45 -35.83 -24.44
N TYR A 61 7.59 -35.35 -23.52
CA TYR A 61 8.01 -34.65 -22.29
C TYR A 61 7.69 -35.42 -21.00
N GLN A 62 7.29 -36.70 -21.11
CA GLN A 62 6.97 -37.57 -19.97
C GLN A 62 8.08 -37.62 -18.90
N ASN A 63 9.34 -37.60 -19.36
CA ASN A 63 10.54 -37.64 -18.50
C ASN A 63 11.22 -36.28 -18.32
N ARG A 64 10.61 -35.20 -18.79
CA ARG A 64 11.15 -33.83 -18.69
C ARG A 64 10.33 -33.01 -17.68
N LYS A 65 11.02 -32.22 -16.90
CA LYS A 65 10.34 -31.31 -15.93
C LYS A 65 9.88 -29.99 -16.56
N THR A 66 10.38 -29.66 -17.77
CA THR A 66 10.11 -28.37 -18.42
C THR A 66 9.89 -28.53 -19.92
N ILE A 67 9.01 -27.64 -20.45
CA ILE A 67 8.77 -27.47 -21.91
C ILE A 67 8.78 -25.97 -22.20
N ASN A 68 9.41 -25.57 -23.34
CA ASN A 68 9.34 -24.18 -23.76
C ASN A 68 8.01 -23.88 -24.46
N VAL A 69 7.53 -22.62 -24.35
CA VAL A 69 6.32 -22.22 -25.09
C VAL A 69 6.47 -22.31 -26.59
N GLU A 70 7.68 -22.16 -27.10
CA GLU A 70 7.97 -22.33 -28.54
C GLU A 70 7.78 -23.79 -28.98
N ASP A 71 8.28 -24.76 -28.22
CA ASP A 71 8.11 -26.19 -28.51
C ASP A 71 6.62 -26.56 -28.58
N ILE A 72 5.79 -25.98 -27.71
CA ILE A 72 4.33 -26.18 -27.75
C ILE A 72 3.74 -25.61 -29.05
N GLN A 73 4.20 -24.43 -29.50
CA GLN A 73 3.72 -23.82 -30.73
C GLN A 73 4.17 -24.61 -31.96
N ASP A 74 5.40 -25.14 -31.98
CA ASP A 74 5.91 -25.98 -33.04
C ASP A 74 5.11 -27.28 -33.16
N ILE A 75 4.72 -27.87 -32.03
CA ILE A 75 3.87 -29.08 -32.02
C ILE A 75 2.46 -28.75 -32.57
N ILE A 76 1.88 -27.59 -32.21
CA ILE A 76 0.58 -27.14 -32.74
C ILE A 76 0.68 -26.98 -34.26
N GLU A 77 1.69 -26.27 -34.79
CA GLU A 77 1.91 -26.07 -36.24
C GLU A 77 2.05 -27.39 -36.96
N LYS A 78 2.86 -28.30 -36.43
CA LYS A 78 3.07 -29.64 -36.95
C LYS A 78 1.75 -30.43 -37.11
N HIS A 79 0.88 -30.40 -36.11
CA HIS A 79 -0.40 -31.11 -36.14
C HIS A 79 -1.43 -30.45 -37.04
N LEU A 80 -1.50 -29.11 -37.08
CA LEU A 80 -2.35 -28.39 -38.04
C LEU A 80 -1.97 -28.77 -39.49
N SER A 81 -0.69 -28.79 -39.83
CA SER A 81 -0.20 -29.19 -41.14
C SER A 81 -0.47 -30.68 -41.44
N LYS A 82 -0.12 -31.60 -40.51
CA LYS A 82 -0.34 -33.06 -40.69
C LYS A 82 -1.80 -33.44 -40.86
N LEU A 83 -2.71 -32.73 -40.22
CA LEU A 83 -4.15 -32.96 -40.32
C LEU A 83 -4.80 -32.22 -41.51
N LYS A 84 -3.97 -31.58 -42.36
CA LYS A 84 -4.38 -30.86 -43.60
C LYS A 84 -5.26 -29.62 -43.35
N TYR A 85 -5.19 -29.01 -42.15
CA TYR A 85 -5.82 -27.70 -41.88
C TYR A 85 -4.88 -26.57 -42.33
N ASN A 86 -4.58 -26.53 -43.65
CA ASN A 86 -3.53 -25.67 -44.22
C ASN A 86 -3.84 -24.17 -44.03
N ASP A 87 -5.09 -23.77 -44.14
CA ASP A 87 -5.49 -22.37 -43.98
C ASP A 87 -5.35 -21.93 -42.52
N VAL A 88 -5.75 -22.79 -41.57
CA VAL A 88 -5.57 -22.56 -40.14
C VAL A 88 -4.10 -22.53 -39.76
N TYR A 89 -3.31 -23.43 -40.28
CA TYR A 89 -1.84 -23.43 -40.15
C TYR A 89 -1.22 -22.13 -40.67
N ALA A 90 -1.61 -21.68 -41.85
CA ALA A 90 -1.12 -20.43 -42.43
C ALA A 90 -1.46 -19.21 -41.58
N SER A 91 -2.69 -19.16 -41.07
CA SER A 91 -3.15 -18.09 -40.17
C SER A 91 -2.40 -18.12 -38.85
N PHE A 92 -2.22 -19.30 -38.23
CA PHE A 92 -1.52 -19.47 -36.96
C PHE A 92 -0.04 -19.06 -37.12
N ASN A 93 0.64 -19.53 -38.18
CA ASN A 93 2.05 -19.18 -38.49
C ASN A 93 2.20 -17.67 -38.76
N LYS A 94 1.31 -17.08 -39.59
CA LYS A 94 1.32 -15.64 -39.88
C LYS A 94 1.15 -14.81 -38.62
N TYR A 95 0.24 -15.21 -37.69
CA TYR A 95 0.06 -14.56 -36.39
C TYR A 95 1.35 -14.69 -35.56
N ARG A 96 1.96 -15.88 -35.48
CA ARG A 96 3.20 -16.13 -34.74
C ARG A 96 4.36 -15.29 -35.29
N LEU A 97 4.55 -15.22 -36.59
CA LEU A 97 5.59 -14.40 -37.24
C LEU A 97 5.37 -12.90 -37.02
N ARG A 98 4.12 -12.42 -37.15
CA ARG A 98 3.80 -11.00 -36.83
C ARG A 98 4.11 -10.66 -35.39
N ARG A 99 3.79 -11.55 -34.44
CA ARG A 99 4.12 -11.38 -33.04
C ARG A 99 5.62 -11.42 -32.79
N ALA A 100 6.37 -12.26 -33.50
CA ALA A 100 7.83 -12.32 -33.38
C ALA A 100 8.47 -11.03 -33.92
N ALA A 101 8.12 -10.58 -35.11
CA ALA A 101 8.60 -9.33 -35.72
C ALA A 101 8.23 -8.10 -34.83
N SER A 102 6.99 -8.04 -34.34
CA SER A 102 6.56 -6.95 -33.44
C SER A 102 7.38 -6.91 -32.14
N ARG A 103 7.76 -8.08 -31.60
CA ARG A 103 8.62 -8.16 -30.40
C ARG A 103 10.05 -7.74 -30.70
N GLU A 104 10.59 -8.13 -31.85
CA GLU A 104 11.96 -7.77 -32.26
C GLU A 104 12.10 -6.26 -32.43
N VAL A 105 11.19 -5.62 -33.18
CA VAL A 105 11.15 -4.16 -33.33
C VAL A 105 10.95 -3.47 -31.98
N PHE A 106 10.09 -4.00 -31.11
CA PHE A 106 9.88 -3.47 -29.78
C PHE A 106 11.13 -3.61 -28.90
N SER A 107 11.80 -4.79 -28.94
CA SER A 107 13.05 -5.05 -28.22
C SER A 107 14.18 -4.11 -28.67
N MET A 108 14.36 -3.87 -29.97
CA MET A 108 15.33 -2.91 -30.50
C MET A 108 15.06 -1.48 -30.01
N LYS A 109 13.78 -1.05 -30.02
CA LYS A 109 13.36 0.25 -29.49
C LYS A 109 13.67 0.37 -28.00
N GLN A 110 13.44 -0.68 -27.22
CA GLN A 110 13.72 -0.71 -25.79
C GLN A 110 15.22 -0.74 -25.49
N GLN A 111 16.02 -1.46 -26.27
CA GLN A 111 17.48 -1.43 -26.16
C GLN A 111 18.02 -0.01 -26.37
N HIS A 112 17.53 0.70 -27.39
CA HIS A 112 17.92 2.08 -27.62
C HIS A 112 17.52 3.02 -26.48
N LYS A 113 16.30 2.85 -25.91
CA LYS A 113 15.86 3.58 -24.72
C LYS A 113 16.72 3.27 -23.50
N PHE A 114 17.07 2.00 -23.32
CA PHE A 114 17.94 1.57 -22.22
C PHE A 114 19.32 2.24 -22.32
N VAL A 115 19.99 2.19 -23.48
CA VAL A 115 21.27 2.86 -23.69
C VAL A 115 21.17 4.35 -23.40
N LYS A 116 20.17 5.05 -23.97
CA LYS A 116 19.95 6.48 -23.70
C LYS A 116 19.70 6.79 -22.21
N ALA A 117 18.97 5.92 -21.50
CA ALA A 117 18.72 6.11 -20.07
C ALA A 117 20.01 5.98 -19.24
N ILE A 118 20.89 5.04 -19.60
CA ILE A 118 22.20 4.85 -18.98
C ILE A 118 23.12 6.03 -19.28
N GLU A 119 23.22 6.46 -20.54
CA GLU A 119 24.00 7.63 -20.96
C GLU A 119 23.58 8.87 -20.17
N LYS A 120 22.26 9.11 -20.02
CA LYS A 120 21.75 10.24 -19.27
C LYS A 120 22.18 10.23 -17.79
N ILE A 121 22.27 9.05 -17.16
CA ILE A 121 22.74 8.92 -15.77
C ILE A 121 24.23 9.26 -15.67
N GLY A 122 25.03 8.82 -16.67
CA GLY A 122 26.49 9.04 -16.69
C GLY A 122 26.92 10.48 -17.02
N TYR A 123 26.07 11.25 -17.70
CA TYR A 123 26.40 12.59 -18.24
C TYR A 123 25.65 13.75 -17.57
N THR A 124 25.16 13.61 -16.36
CA THR A 124 24.55 14.76 -15.63
C THR A 124 25.62 15.83 -15.35
N LYS A 125 25.58 16.91 -16.13
CA LYS A 125 26.46 18.08 -16.00
C LYS A 125 25.96 19.13 -14.98
N ASP A 126 24.81 18.91 -14.35
CA ASP A 126 24.26 19.88 -13.42
C ASP A 126 24.94 19.79 -12.07
N SER A 127 25.72 20.83 -11.75
CA SER A 127 26.45 21.03 -10.50
C SER A 127 25.58 20.99 -9.22
N ASN A 128 24.26 21.02 -9.37
CA ASN A 128 23.31 20.94 -8.26
C ASN A 128 22.78 19.50 -8.01
N ASP A 129 23.13 18.51 -8.82
CA ASP A 129 22.65 17.11 -8.71
C ASP A 129 23.84 16.15 -8.43
N THR A 130 24.68 16.52 -7.47
CA THR A 130 25.78 15.67 -6.99
C THR A 130 25.23 14.52 -6.17
N LYS A 131 24.81 13.44 -6.87
CA LYS A 131 24.39 12.19 -6.23
C LYS A 131 25.60 11.50 -5.61
N LYS A 132 25.41 10.99 -4.41
CA LYS A 132 26.39 10.10 -3.78
C LYS A 132 26.51 8.79 -4.58
N PRO A 133 27.66 8.08 -4.48
CA PRO A 133 27.86 6.84 -5.25
C PRO A 133 26.78 5.78 -5.06
N ASP A 134 26.25 5.61 -3.84
CA ASP A 134 25.16 4.70 -3.50
C ASP A 134 23.81 5.12 -4.14
N GLU A 135 23.49 6.41 -4.16
CA GLU A 135 22.31 6.97 -4.82
C GLU A 135 22.39 6.82 -6.35
N LEU A 136 23.60 6.95 -6.91
CA LEU A 136 23.85 6.73 -8.33
C LEU A 136 23.64 5.26 -8.68
N LEU A 137 24.20 4.34 -7.90
CA LEU A 137 24.04 2.90 -8.08
C LEU A 137 22.56 2.50 -7.97
N ASP A 138 21.84 3.02 -7.00
CA ASP A 138 20.39 2.81 -6.85
C ASP A 138 19.62 3.33 -8.07
N THR A 139 20.02 4.48 -8.62
CA THR A 139 19.40 5.04 -9.83
C THR A 139 19.64 4.15 -11.05
N PHE A 140 20.85 3.60 -11.22
CA PHE A 140 21.17 2.61 -12.24
C PHE A 140 20.30 1.35 -12.07
N ALA A 141 20.28 0.77 -10.88
CA ALA A 141 19.52 -0.46 -10.60
C ALA A 141 18.02 -0.28 -10.89
N LYS A 142 17.42 0.83 -10.47
CA LYS A 142 16.01 1.17 -10.73
C LYS A 142 15.73 1.38 -12.22
N THR A 143 16.65 2.00 -12.96
CA THR A 143 16.52 2.22 -14.41
C THR A 143 16.59 0.92 -15.16
N ILE A 144 17.56 0.06 -14.84
CA ILE A 144 17.72 -1.27 -15.45
C ILE A 144 16.48 -2.14 -15.19
N SER A 145 15.99 -2.15 -13.94
CA SER A 145 14.79 -2.91 -13.57
C SER A 145 13.55 -2.44 -14.34
N LYS A 146 13.37 -1.12 -14.50
CA LYS A 146 12.28 -0.52 -15.28
C LYS A 146 12.34 -0.96 -16.75
N GLU A 147 13.48 -0.78 -17.41
CA GLU A 147 13.62 -1.10 -18.84
C GLU A 147 13.49 -2.62 -19.08
N PHE A 148 14.04 -3.45 -18.20
CA PHE A 148 13.86 -4.89 -18.26
C PHE A 148 12.39 -5.29 -18.13
N ALA A 149 11.67 -4.72 -17.15
CA ALA A 149 10.25 -5.00 -16.96
C ALA A 149 9.43 -4.59 -18.19
N SER A 150 9.68 -3.41 -18.75
CA SER A 150 8.99 -2.91 -19.94
C SER A 150 9.27 -3.76 -21.19
N ALA A 151 10.50 -4.27 -21.34
CA ALA A 151 10.88 -5.07 -22.50
C ALA A 151 10.39 -6.53 -22.42
N TYR A 152 10.37 -7.15 -21.23
CA TYR A 152 10.24 -8.60 -21.10
C TYR A 152 9.07 -9.08 -20.24
N LEU A 153 8.59 -8.28 -19.28
CA LEU A 153 7.59 -8.74 -18.30
C LEU A 153 6.20 -8.17 -18.52
N ILE A 154 6.09 -7.00 -19.14
CA ILE A 154 4.84 -6.25 -19.29
C ILE A 154 4.31 -6.40 -20.72
N ASP A 155 2.99 -6.51 -20.88
CA ASP A 155 2.36 -6.57 -22.20
C ASP A 155 2.59 -5.26 -22.99
N ASN A 156 2.82 -5.39 -24.30
CA ASN A 156 3.11 -4.26 -25.19
C ASN A 156 2.00 -3.21 -25.20
N LYS A 157 0.72 -3.58 -25.01
CA LYS A 157 -0.38 -2.63 -24.94
C LYS A 157 -0.27 -1.76 -23.67
N VAL A 158 0.10 -2.39 -22.54
CA VAL A 158 0.35 -1.68 -21.28
C VAL A 158 1.54 -0.74 -21.43
N VAL A 159 2.65 -1.20 -22.05
CA VAL A 159 3.84 -0.34 -22.26
C VAL A 159 3.51 0.86 -23.15
N ARG A 160 2.71 0.68 -24.20
CA ARG A 160 2.25 1.81 -25.05
C ARG A 160 1.42 2.81 -24.26
N ALA A 161 0.48 2.33 -23.45
CA ALA A 161 -0.34 3.20 -22.61
C ALA A 161 0.48 3.96 -21.55
N LEU A 162 1.58 3.35 -21.03
CA LEU A 162 2.56 4.04 -20.18
C LEU A 162 3.33 5.13 -20.95
N GLU A 163 3.79 4.82 -22.16
CA GLU A 163 4.52 5.78 -23.01
C GLU A 163 3.64 6.94 -23.47
N GLU A 164 2.38 6.68 -23.75
CA GLU A 164 1.39 7.68 -24.12
C GLU A 164 0.93 8.55 -22.94
N GLY A 165 1.20 8.14 -21.69
CA GLY A 165 0.73 8.84 -20.50
C GLY A 165 -0.77 8.65 -20.22
N THR A 166 -1.35 7.55 -20.73
CA THR A 166 -2.74 7.17 -20.41
C THR A 166 -2.84 6.51 -19.04
N ILE A 167 -1.81 5.71 -18.69
CA ILE A 167 -1.67 5.08 -17.37
C ILE A 167 -0.25 5.26 -16.83
N TYR A 168 -0.10 5.07 -15.52
CA TYR A 168 1.19 5.02 -14.83
C TYR A 168 1.24 3.78 -13.92
N LEU A 169 2.28 2.98 -14.02
CA LEU A 169 2.51 1.83 -13.15
C LEU A 169 3.42 2.26 -12.00
N ASN A 170 2.87 2.38 -10.80
CA ASN A 170 3.53 3.02 -9.67
C ASN A 170 4.80 2.30 -9.21
N ASP A 171 4.87 0.98 -9.36
CA ASP A 171 6.00 0.15 -8.94
C ASP A 171 6.91 -0.33 -10.10
N LEU A 172 6.86 0.34 -11.24
CA LEU A 172 7.59 -0.07 -12.45
C LEU A 172 9.10 -0.26 -12.22
N LYS A 173 9.70 0.58 -11.37
CA LYS A 173 11.14 0.49 -11.02
C LYS A 173 11.50 -0.76 -10.20
N CYS A 174 10.54 -1.37 -9.53
CA CYS A 174 10.69 -2.54 -8.68
C CYS A 174 9.94 -3.75 -9.23
N TYR A 175 9.39 -3.66 -10.45
CA TYR A 175 8.48 -4.65 -11.01
C TYR A 175 9.07 -6.06 -11.04
N SER A 176 10.32 -6.21 -11.51
CA SER A 176 11.00 -7.51 -11.60
C SER A 176 11.32 -8.15 -10.25
N LEU A 177 11.41 -7.35 -9.18
CA LEU A 177 11.73 -7.84 -7.84
C LEU A 177 10.58 -8.61 -7.21
N GLY A 178 9.33 -8.30 -7.55
CA GLY A 178 8.15 -8.99 -7.05
C GLY A 178 7.75 -8.63 -5.62
N ASN A 179 8.30 -7.55 -5.05
CA ASN A 179 7.91 -7.03 -3.74
C ASN A 179 6.54 -6.33 -3.79
N THR A 180 5.90 -6.23 -2.65
CA THR A 180 4.67 -5.45 -2.45
C THR A 180 4.98 -3.96 -2.32
N SER A 181 3.96 -3.10 -2.48
CA SER A 181 4.12 -1.65 -2.37
C SER A 181 4.20 -1.19 -0.91
N SER A 182 3.18 -1.48 -0.13
CA SER A 182 3.04 -1.03 1.26
C SER A 182 2.45 -2.12 2.13
N SER A 183 2.71 -2.11 3.45
CA SER A 183 2.15 -3.08 4.38
C SER A 183 1.77 -2.50 5.74
N HIS A 184 0.64 -2.95 6.26
CA HIS A 184 0.24 -2.78 7.65
C HIS A 184 0.83 -3.93 8.46
N LEU A 185 1.86 -3.66 9.26
CA LEU A 185 2.54 -4.66 10.06
C LEU A 185 1.77 -4.92 11.36
N ASN A 186 1.53 -6.18 11.67
CA ASN A 186 0.95 -6.56 12.96
C ASN A 186 2.03 -6.50 14.06
N THR A 187 2.03 -5.42 14.83
CA THR A 187 3.02 -5.16 15.89
C THR A 187 3.03 -6.24 16.99
N LYS A 188 1.94 -7.00 17.13
CA LYS A 188 1.86 -8.14 18.07
C LYS A 188 3.02 -9.13 17.92
N TYR A 189 3.53 -9.29 16.71
CA TYR A 189 4.62 -10.23 16.39
C TYR A 189 6.02 -9.64 16.56
N ILE A 190 6.14 -8.36 16.93
CA ILE A 190 7.40 -7.74 17.33
C ILE A 190 7.68 -8.16 18.77
N GLN A 191 8.77 -8.88 18.96
CA GLN A 191 9.16 -9.40 20.28
C GLN A 191 9.75 -8.28 21.15
N GLY A 192 9.91 -8.56 22.43
CA GLY A 192 10.50 -7.69 23.43
C GLY A 192 10.02 -8.11 24.82
N SER A 193 10.92 -8.19 25.78
CA SER A 193 10.61 -8.59 27.16
C SER A 193 10.18 -7.40 28.03
N ASN A 194 10.56 -6.18 27.67
CA ASN A 194 10.35 -4.92 28.37
C ASN A 194 10.25 -3.75 27.38
N ILE A 195 10.15 -2.52 27.87
CA ILE A 195 10.06 -1.33 27.03
C ILE A 195 11.29 -1.19 26.12
N ASP A 196 12.50 -1.26 26.68
CA ASP A 196 13.75 -1.05 25.92
C ASP A 196 13.92 -2.11 24.82
N ASP A 197 13.68 -3.39 25.13
CA ASP A 197 13.78 -4.48 24.17
C ASP A 197 12.75 -4.34 23.05
N PHE A 198 11.52 -3.96 23.37
CA PHE A 198 10.46 -3.77 22.40
C PHE A 198 10.81 -2.65 21.40
N PHE A 199 11.32 -1.52 21.87
CA PHE A 199 11.77 -0.45 20.98
C PHE A 199 12.95 -0.85 20.11
N ASN A 200 13.93 -1.57 20.66
CA ASN A 200 15.08 -2.06 19.92
C ASN A 200 14.66 -3.05 18.80
N GLU A 201 13.79 -4.01 19.13
CA GLU A 201 13.27 -4.97 18.12
C GLU A 201 12.35 -4.29 17.11
N THR A 202 11.61 -3.25 17.48
CA THR A 202 10.82 -2.43 16.55
C THR A 202 11.72 -1.74 15.54
N ILE A 203 12.76 -1.03 16.00
CA ILE A 203 13.73 -0.36 15.13
C ILE A 203 14.36 -1.36 14.16
N LYS A 204 14.87 -2.48 14.68
CA LYS A 204 15.47 -3.55 13.89
C LYS A 204 14.50 -4.14 12.85
N THR A 205 13.26 -4.38 13.25
CA THR A 205 12.23 -4.92 12.36
C THR A 205 11.94 -3.95 11.22
N ILE A 206 11.77 -2.66 11.47
CA ILE A 206 11.53 -1.65 10.41
C ILE A 206 12.71 -1.56 9.45
N ILE A 207 13.95 -1.53 9.95
CA ILE A 207 15.15 -1.48 9.11
C ILE A 207 15.26 -2.73 8.21
N LEU A 208 14.87 -3.90 8.70
CA LEU A 208 14.85 -5.13 7.91
C LEU A 208 13.71 -5.14 6.90
N CYS A 209 12.49 -4.77 7.31
CA CYS A 209 11.33 -4.71 6.42
C CYS A 209 11.49 -3.71 5.27
N LYS A 210 12.22 -2.59 5.50
CA LYS A 210 12.61 -1.64 4.47
C LYS A 210 13.34 -2.30 3.28
N LYS A 211 14.07 -3.41 3.52
CA LYS A 211 14.77 -4.15 2.47
C LYS A 211 13.84 -5.05 1.65
N ASP A 212 12.73 -5.49 2.25
CA ASP A 212 11.76 -6.38 1.63
C ASP A 212 10.69 -5.64 0.83
N GLN A 213 10.50 -4.34 1.08
CA GLN A 213 9.41 -3.53 0.53
C GLN A 213 9.89 -2.12 0.16
N TYR A 214 9.23 -1.48 -0.83
CA TYR A 214 9.80 -0.26 -1.38
C TYR A 214 9.10 1.04 -0.97
N LYS A 215 7.87 1.02 -0.36
CA LYS A 215 7.13 2.25 -0.07
C LYS A 215 6.90 2.45 1.43
N GLU A 216 5.77 2.06 1.97
CA GLU A 216 5.35 2.42 3.32
C GLU A 216 5.15 1.21 4.23
N HIS A 217 5.52 1.37 5.50
CA HIS A 217 5.16 0.43 6.56
C HIS A 217 4.31 1.13 7.60
N THR A 218 3.25 0.47 8.06
CA THR A 218 2.45 0.93 9.20
C THR A 218 2.63 -0.02 10.36
N LEU A 219 3.02 0.48 11.52
CA LEU A 219 2.97 -0.27 12.78
C LEU A 219 1.56 -0.17 13.35
N MET A 220 0.79 -1.25 13.25
CA MET A 220 -0.58 -1.32 13.77
C MET A 220 -0.58 -1.66 15.25
N ASN A 221 -1.50 -1.11 16.03
CA ASN A 221 -1.70 -1.40 17.47
C ASN A 221 -0.44 -1.13 18.30
N PHE A 222 0.34 -0.12 17.94
CA PHE A 222 1.66 0.12 18.54
C PHE A 222 1.53 0.44 20.05
N ASP A 223 0.66 1.37 20.42
CA ASP A 223 0.39 1.76 21.80
C ASP A 223 -0.23 0.61 22.61
N THR A 224 -1.21 -0.09 22.06
CA THR A 224 -1.87 -1.25 22.70
C THR A 224 -0.88 -2.38 23.04
N ILE A 225 0.07 -2.66 22.15
CA ILE A 225 1.10 -3.68 22.43
C ILE A 225 2.12 -3.17 23.43
N LEU A 226 2.44 -1.88 23.40
CA LEU A 226 3.38 -1.25 24.33
C LEU A 226 2.85 -1.24 25.77
N ILE A 227 1.52 -1.13 26.00
CA ILE A 227 0.90 -1.27 27.34
C ILE A 227 1.42 -2.49 28.07
N LYS A 228 1.47 -3.66 27.40
CA LYS A 228 1.95 -4.90 28.01
C LYS A 228 3.40 -4.83 28.48
N LYS A 229 4.25 -4.07 27.77
CA LYS A 229 5.67 -3.89 28.12
C LYS A 229 5.82 -2.90 29.28
N VAL A 230 5.00 -1.86 29.27
CA VAL A 230 4.91 -0.91 30.40
C VAL A 230 4.49 -1.61 31.67
N LEU A 231 3.50 -2.51 31.62
CA LEU A 231 3.05 -3.28 32.80
C LEU A 231 4.15 -4.22 33.31
N ILE A 232 4.91 -4.87 32.45
CA ILE A 232 6.03 -5.71 32.86
C ILE A 232 7.08 -4.91 33.63
N ASP A 233 7.48 -3.75 33.08
CA ASP A 233 8.47 -2.89 33.73
C ASP A 233 7.91 -2.28 35.02
N TYR A 234 6.66 -1.84 35.00
CA TYR A 234 5.99 -1.32 36.22
C TYR A 234 6.03 -2.36 37.35
N LYS A 235 5.58 -3.58 37.12
CA LYS A 235 5.57 -4.66 38.11
C LYS A 235 6.98 -4.92 38.69
N LYS A 236 7.99 -4.93 37.83
CA LYS A 236 9.38 -5.13 38.21
C LYS A 236 9.90 -3.99 39.08
N ILE A 237 9.70 -2.74 38.63
CA ILE A 237 10.27 -1.56 39.29
C ILE A 237 9.56 -1.29 40.62
N ILE A 238 8.22 -1.32 40.68
CA ILE A 238 7.45 -1.05 41.89
C ILE A 238 7.77 -2.08 42.99
N LYS A 239 7.85 -3.37 42.61
CA LYS A 239 8.22 -4.45 43.51
C LYS A 239 9.59 -4.20 44.14
N ASN A 240 10.60 -3.91 43.33
CA ASN A 240 11.96 -3.70 43.80
C ASN A 240 12.08 -2.44 44.66
N LYS A 241 11.53 -1.31 44.24
CA LYS A 241 11.61 -0.05 44.97
C LYS A 241 10.88 -0.13 46.33
N PHE A 242 9.69 -0.69 46.37
CA PHE A 242 8.94 -0.79 47.62
C PHE A 242 9.57 -1.77 48.61
N ILE A 243 10.06 -2.93 48.17
CA ILE A 243 10.79 -3.88 49.02
C ILE A 243 12.08 -3.26 49.55
N ASN A 244 12.83 -2.52 48.73
CA ASN A 244 14.04 -1.83 49.18
C ASN A 244 13.71 -0.74 50.21
N TYR A 245 12.64 0.02 49.98
CA TYR A 245 12.15 1.01 50.96
C TYR A 245 11.87 0.35 52.31
N LEU A 246 11.11 -0.74 52.33
CA LEU A 246 10.77 -1.47 53.56
C LEU A 246 12.01 -1.97 54.34
N LYS A 247 13.02 -2.44 53.60
CA LYS A 247 14.31 -2.87 54.19
C LYS A 247 15.05 -1.70 54.84
N LEU A 248 15.11 -0.55 54.16
CA LEU A 248 15.81 0.64 54.65
C LEU A 248 15.14 1.24 55.87
N THR A 249 13.81 1.14 55.98
CA THR A 249 13.04 1.68 57.10
C THR A 249 12.88 0.71 58.27
N GLY A 250 13.40 -0.51 58.16
CA GLY A 250 13.26 -1.53 59.20
C GLY A 250 11.83 -2.08 59.36
N THR A 251 10.91 -1.73 58.43
CA THR A 251 9.51 -2.17 58.48
C THR A 251 9.25 -3.48 57.76
N TYR A 252 10.27 -4.07 57.19
CA TYR A 252 10.18 -5.26 56.34
C TYR A 252 9.71 -6.52 57.10
N GLU A 253 10.10 -6.70 58.34
CA GLU A 253 9.74 -7.89 59.16
C GLU A 253 8.22 -7.98 59.45
N TYR A 254 7.50 -6.87 59.45
CA TYR A 254 6.05 -6.82 59.70
C TYR A 254 5.19 -6.81 58.46
N PHE A 255 5.83 -7.07 57.29
CA PHE A 255 5.20 -6.95 55.99
C PHE A 255 5.06 -8.35 55.32
N ASN A 256 3.83 -8.66 54.86
CA ASN A 256 3.57 -9.90 54.12
C ASN A 256 4.06 -9.77 52.68
N LYS A 257 5.33 -10.09 52.45
CA LYS A 257 6.01 -9.99 51.16
C LYS A 257 5.36 -10.86 50.09
N ASP A 258 4.97 -12.10 50.44
CA ASP A 258 4.48 -13.07 49.45
C ASP A 258 3.09 -12.63 48.93
N GLU A 259 2.24 -12.15 49.83
CA GLU A 259 0.95 -11.58 49.43
C GLU A 259 1.12 -10.35 48.54
N PHE A 260 2.06 -9.46 48.87
CA PHE A 260 2.35 -8.27 48.10
C PHE A 260 2.87 -8.64 46.67
N ILE A 261 3.82 -9.56 46.58
CA ILE A 261 4.35 -10.03 45.29
C ILE A 261 3.23 -10.63 44.44
N ARG A 262 2.41 -11.51 45.04
CA ARG A 262 1.28 -12.12 44.36
C ARG A 262 0.32 -11.05 43.81
N LYS A 263 -0.04 -10.07 44.64
CA LYS A 263 -0.93 -8.98 44.25
C LYS A 263 -0.34 -8.11 43.14
N ILE A 264 0.96 -7.85 43.10
CA ILE A 264 1.62 -7.16 41.98
C ILE A 264 1.56 -7.98 40.70
N GLU A 265 1.77 -9.30 40.76
CA GLU A 265 1.69 -10.15 39.56
C GLU A 265 0.25 -10.24 39.02
N GLU A 266 -0.77 -10.11 39.87
CA GLU A 266 -2.19 -10.08 39.50
C GLU A 266 -2.63 -8.76 38.82
N ILE A 267 -1.82 -7.69 38.82
CA ILE A 267 -2.15 -6.41 38.14
C ILE A 267 -2.31 -6.65 36.63
N GLU A 268 -3.43 -6.24 36.10
CA GLU A 268 -3.69 -6.23 34.66
C GLU A 268 -3.62 -4.81 34.09
N ASN A 269 -3.89 -3.77 34.90
CA ASN A 269 -3.85 -2.37 34.54
C ASN A 269 -3.05 -1.57 35.58
N LEU A 270 -2.43 -0.45 35.17
CA LEU A 270 -1.68 0.41 36.11
C LEU A 270 -2.57 0.97 37.21
N SER A 271 -3.85 1.22 36.92
CA SER A 271 -4.85 1.70 37.88
C SER A 271 -5.13 0.70 39.01
N ASP A 272 -4.79 -0.59 38.83
CA ASP A 272 -4.99 -1.64 39.83
C ASP A 272 -4.05 -1.50 41.05
N TYR A 273 -3.08 -0.55 40.99
CA TYR A 273 -2.23 -0.25 42.15
C TYR A 273 -3.05 0.07 43.43
N LYS A 274 -4.27 0.56 43.26
CA LYS A 274 -5.22 0.82 44.37
C LYS A 274 -5.57 -0.46 45.12
N ASN A 275 -5.62 -1.61 44.43
CA ASN A 275 -5.89 -2.90 45.06
C ASN A 275 -4.70 -3.34 45.94
N ILE A 276 -3.46 -3.00 45.51
CA ILE A 276 -2.26 -3.25 46.34
C ILE A 276 -2.27 -2.31 47.57
N ARG A 277 -2.62 -1.04 47.38
CA ARG A 277 -2.74 -0.09 48.47
C ARG A 277 -3.70 -0.58 49.55
N SER A 278 -4.78 -1.27 49.16
CA SER A 278 -5.82 -1.75 50.13
C SER A 278 -5.33 -2.86 51.05
N ILE A 279 -4.33 -3.67 50.66
CA ILE A 279 -3.75 -4.72 51.51
C ILE A 279 -2.74 -4.18 52.52
N LEU A 280 -2.29 -2.96 52.37
CA LEU A 280 -1.37 -2.30 53.30
C LEU A 280 -2.17 -1.83 54.54
N LYS A 281 -1.83 -2.41 55.72
CA LYS A 281 -2.58 -2.19 56.99
C LYS A 281 -2.32 -0.82 57.63
N ASN A 282 -1.18 -0.18 57.33
CA ASN A 282 -0.73 1.03 57.97
C ASN A 282 -0.87 2.24 57.00
N GLU A 283 -1.47 3.35 57.45
CA GLU A 283 -1.63 4.56 56.61
C GLU A 283 -0.30 5.19 56.17
N ILE A 284 0.75 5.10 57.00
CA ILE A 284 2.09 5.57 56.63
C ILE A 284 2.65 4.70 55.43
N LEU A 285 2.43 3.40 55.51
CA LEU A 285 2.83 2.51 54.40
C LEU A 285 2.05 2.77 53.11
N LYS A 286 0.76 3.12 53.24
CA LYS A 286 -0.07 3.49 52.08
C LYS A 286 0.43 4.78 51.42
N GLN A 287 0.71 5.84 52.25
CA GLN A 287 1.24 7.10 51.71
C GLN A 287 2.61 6.93 51.06
N ASN A 288 3.48 6.14 51.68
CA ASN A 288 4.82 5.85 51.10
C ASN A 288 4.71 5.01 49.83
N PHE A 289 3.76 4.07 49.78
CA PHE A 289 3.47 3.32 48.56
C PHE A 289 2.97 4.22 47.41
N ASP A 290 2.05 5.14 47.71
CA ASP A 290 1.56 6.13 46.76
C ASP A 290 2.70 7.01 46.22
N THR A 291 3.60 7.45 47.11
CA THR A 291 4.80 8.24 46.71
C THR A 291 5.72 7.44 45.82
N ILE A 292 6.01 6.17 46.19
CA ILE A 292 6.86 5.29 45.39
C ILE A 292 6.18 4.97 44.05
N ASN A 293 4.86 4.75 44.04
CA ASN A 293 4.11 4.53 42.80
C ASN A 293 4.26 5.72 41.85
N ASN A 294 4.10 6.95 42.36
CA ASN A 294 4.29 8.16 41.53
C ASN A 294 5.72 8.24 40.96
N ILE A 295 6.74 7.95 41.77
CA ILE A 295 8.14 7.89 41.32
C ILE A 295 8.32 6.85 40.18
N VAL A 296 7.70 5.67 40.32
CA VAL A 296 7.78 4.59 39.30
C VAL A 296 7.09 5.03 38.02
N ILE A 297 5.93 5.67 38.08
CA ILE A 297 5.24 6.21 36.91
C ILE A 297 6.08 7.26 36.20
N GLU A 298 6.73 8.18 36.92
CA GLU A 298 7.62 9.17 36.29
C GLU A 298 8.86 8.50 35.64
N GLU A 299 9.46 7.49 36.28
CA GLU A 299 10.56 6.73 35.70
C GLU A 299 10.14 6.01 34.40
N ILE A 300 8.93 5.48 34.34
CA ILE A 300 8.36 4.88 33.11
C ILE A 300 8.17 5.94 32.03
N LYS A 301 7.65 7.12 32.38
CA LYS A 301 7.50 8.23 31.41
C LYS A 301 8.81 8.68 30.84
N GLU A 302 9.85 8.80 31.68
CA GLU A 302 11.20 9.16 31.24
C GLU A 302 11.79 8.08 30.29
N ASN A 303 11.61 6.80 30.64
CA ASN A 303 12.05 5.69 29.79
C ASN A 303 11.31 5.67 28.45
N LEU A 304 10.00 5.85 28.42
CA LEU A 304 9.22 5.98 27.20
C LEU A 304 9.71 7.15 26.33
N SER A 305 9.87 8.34 26.93
CA SER A 305 10.34 9.53 26.21
C SER A 305 11.73 9.32 25.58
N LYS A 306 12.67 8.72 26.33
CA LYS A 306 13.99 8.35 25.83
C LYS A 306 13.93 7.41 24.63
N ASN A 307 13.11 6.37 24.72
CA ASN A 307 12.95 5.36 23.66
C ASN A 307 12.25 5.94 22.43
N TYR A 308 11.23 6.78 22.57
CA TYR A 308 10.59 7.45 21.43
C TYR A 308 11.58 8.36 20.70
N LYS A 309 12.34 9.19 21.41
CA LYS A 309 13.38 10.03 20.79
C LYS A 309 14.44 9.21 20.05
N LYS A 310 14.86 8.08 20.64
CA LYS A 310 15.77 7.12 19.98
C LYS A 310 15.16 6.53 18.71
N LEU A 311 13.92 6.07 18.77
CA LEU A 311 13.16 5.53 17.63
C LEU A 311 13.10 6.55 16.48
N PHE A 312 12.63 7.76 16.76
CA PHE A 312 12.47 8.81 15.76
C PHE A 312 13.81 9.19 15.13
N LYS A 313 14.86 9.40 15.95
CA LYS A 313 16.19 9.77 15.45
C LYS A 313 16.82 8.72 14.55
N ILE A 314 16.78 7.45 14.95
CA ILE A 314 17.38 6.36 14.15
C ILE A 314 16.58 6.17 12.86
N LEU A 315 15.25 6.13 12.92
CA LEU A 315 14.44 5.89 11.75
C LEU A 315 14.42 7.09 10.79
N ASP A 316 14.57 8.32 11.27
CA ASP A 316 14.70 9.48 10.38
C ASP A 316 16.01 9.44 9.58
N ILE A 317 17.07 8.85 10.12
CA ILE A 317 18.32 8.61 9.37
C ILE A 317 18.16 7.47 8.37
N GLU A 318 17.59 6.35 8.82
CA GLU A 318 17.51 5.11 8.05
C GLU A 318 16.45 5.11 6.93
N LEU A 319 15.32 5.79 7.13
CA LEU A 319 14.26 5.87 6.15
C LEU A 319 14.58 6.88 5.03
N THR A 320 13.96 6.72 3.89
CA THR A 320 14.02 7.64 2.75
C THR A 320 12.68 8.35 2.56
N GLU A 321 12.63 9.37 1.72
CA GLU A 321 11.37 10.04 1.36
C GLU A 321 10.32 9.09 0.73
N TYR A 322 10.79 8.01 0.11
CA TYR A 322 9.92 7.00 -0.50
C TYR A 322 9.50 5.91 0.48
N ASN A 323 10.38 5.55 1.42
CA ASN A 323 10.16 4.48 2.38
C ASN A 323 9.79 5.09 3.73
N LYS A 324 8.50 5.40 3.90
CA LYS A 324 7.97 6.06 5.09
C LYS A 324 7.47 5.06 6.12
N LEU A 325 7.53 5.46 7.38
CA LEU A 325 6.91 4.75 8.48
C LEU A 325 5.65 5.47 8.94
N ILE A 326 4.58 4.72 9.11
CA ILE A 326 3.35 5.18 9.78
C ILE A 326 3.27 4.48 11.14
N ILE A 327 3.17 5.24 12.21
CA ILE A 327 2.91 4.70 13.54
C ILE A 327 1.42 4.93 13.85
N CYS A 328 0.69 3.84 14.05
CA CYS A 328 -0.72 3.87 14.35
C CYS A 328 -0.93 3.76 15.87
N LEU A 329 -1.62 4.75 16.43
CA LEU A 329 -2.03 4.80 17.82
C LEU A 329 -3.54 4.56 17.90
N ASP A 330 -3.93 3.45 18.56
CA ASP A 330 -5.34 3.09 18.76
C ASP A 330 -6.06 4.09 19.67
N ASN A 331 -5.28 4.75 20.55
CA ASN A 331 -5.71 5.86 21.40
C ASN A 331 -7.00 5.53 22.17
N TYR A 332 -7.03 4.38 22.87
CA TYR A 332 -8.11 4.05 23.79
C TYR A 332 -8.08 4.99 24.99
N ASP A 333 -9.26 5.42 25.47
CA ASP A 333 -9.37 6.30 26.63
C ASP A 333 -9.24 5.50 27.94
N THR A 334 -8.05 4.93 28.16
CA THR A 334 -7.63 4.27 29.40
C THR A 334 -6.41 4.99 29.98
N TYR A 335 -6.20 4.88 31.29
CA TYR A 335 -5.07 5.55 31.95
C TYR A 335 -3.73 5.16 31.32
N GLU A 336 -3.53 3.87 31.05
CA GLU A 336 -2.31 3.31 30.46
C GLU A 336 -2.08 3.83 29.05
N ASN A 337 -3.11 3.80 28.23
CA ASN A 337 -3.02 4.26 26.85
C ASN A 337 -2.76 5.76 26.78
N ASN A 338 -3.48 6.54 27.61
CA ASN A 338 -3.28 7.99 27.71
C ASN A 338 -1.84 8.32 28.09
N LEU A 339 -1.25 7.60 29.07
CA LEU A 339 0.15 7.79 29.47
C LEU A 339 1.12 7.55 28.28
N ILE A 340 0.90 6.49 27.51
CA ILE A 340 1.73 6.14 26.36
C ILE A 340 1.58 7.19 25.24
N VAL A 341 0.35 7.51 24.86
CA VAL A 341 0.03 8.46 23.79
C VAL A 341 0.50 9.87 24.11
N GLU A 342 0.31 10.31 25.36
CA GLU A 342 0.82 11.59 25.84
C GLU A 342 2.34 11.70 25.69
N ASN A 343 3.09 10.69 26.18
CA ASN A 343 4.54 10.67 26.06
C ASN A 343 5.01 10.57 24.59
N TYR A 344 4.29 9.82 23.76
CA TYR A 344 4.53 9.78 22.32
C TYR A 344 4.39 11.16 21.70
N LEU A 345 3.24 11.82 21.88
CA LEU A 345 2.98 13.14 21.33
C LEU A 345 3.99 14.18 21.82
N LYS A 346 4.31 14.20 23.13
CA LYS A 346 5.33 15.09 23.68
C LYS A 346 6.71 14.89 23.05
N SER A 347 7.08 13.64 22.76
CA SER A 347 8.38 13.26 22.17
C SER A 347 8.42 13.41 20.64
N LEU A 348 7.27 13.61 19.99
CA LEU A 348 7.17 13.68 18.54
C LEU A 348 7.77 14.99 18.01
N GLU A 349 8.78 14.86 17.15
CA GLU A 349 9.47 15.95 16.47
C GLU A 349 9.09 16.01 14.99
N LYS A 350 9.37 17.13 14.33
CA LYS A 350 9.07 17.33 12.92
C LYS A 350 9.95 16.44 12.04
N THR A 351 9.35 15.51 11.34
CA THR A 351 9.99 14.65 10.32
C THR A 351 9.07 14.50 9.12
N GLN A 352 9.63 14.28 7.94
CA GLN A 352 8.86 14.00 6.72
C GLN A 352 8.72 12.49 6.46
N LYS A 353 9.46 11.67 7.18
CA LYS A 353 9.58 10.23 6.94
C LYS A 353 8.72 9.40 7.89
N ILE A 354 8.33 9.97 9.03
CA ILE A 354 7.48 9.31 10.02
C ILE A 354 6.16 10.06 10.09
N ILE A 355 5.06 9.34 9.93
CA ILE A 355 3.70 9.85 9.97
C ILE A 355 2.99 9.22 11.17
N THR A 356 2.19 9.98 11.87
CA THR A 356 1.36 9.46 12.96
C THR A 356 -0.08 9.33 12.49
N ASN A 357 -0.62 8.12 12.51
CA ASN A 357 -2.05 7.87 12.42
C ASN A 357 -2.61 7.74 13.85
N ILE A 358 -3.58 8.55 14.22
CA ILE A 358 -4.17 8.51 15.56
C ILE A 358 -5.69 8.49 15.47
N TYR A 359 -6.30 7.56 16.18
CA TYR A 359 -7.75 7.51 16.31
C TYR A 359 -8.23 8.62 17.26
N LEU A 360 -9.20 9.41 16.82
CA LEU A 360 -9.80 10.42 17.65
C LEU A 360 -10.64 9.79 18.76
N ASN A 361 -10.47 10.30 19.99
CA ASN A 361 -11.29 9.96 21.15
C ASN A 361 -11.83 11.23 21.84
N ASN A 362 -12.46 11.08 22.99
CA ASN A 362 -13.05 12.19 23.74
C ASN A 362 -12.11 12.78 24.81
N ASN A 363 -10.88 12.29 24.93
CA ASN A 363 -9.91 12.79 25.89
C ASN A 363 -9.43 14.20 25.51
N LYS A 364 -9.76 15.19 26.35
CA LYS A 364 -9.45 16.60 26.09
C LYS A 364 -7.96 16.89 26.09
N GLU A 365 -7.20 16.29 27.01
CA GLU A 365 -5.75 16.49 27.13
C GLU A 365 -5.02 15.99 25.90
N ILE A 366 -5.37 14.81 25.41
CA ILE A 366 -4.80 14.24 24.19
C ILE A 366 -5.17 15.09 22.96
N ASN A 367 -6.43 15.54 22.85
CA ASN A 367 -6.86 16.41 21.75
C ASN A 367 -6.17 17.77 21.76
N GLU A 368 -5.84 18.30 22.94
CA GLU A 368 -5.04 19.51 23.08
C GLU A 368 -3.60 19.31 22.59
N LEU A 369 -2.96 18.19 22.95
CA LEU A 369 -1.62 17.84 22.45
C LEU A 369 -1.62 17.63 20.93
N ILE A 370 -2.62 16.94 20.39
CA ILE A 370 -2.79 16.79 18.93
C ILE A 370 -2.85 18.17 18.28
N THR A 371 -3.66 19.07 18.83
CA THR A 371 -3.81 20.45 18.32
C THR A 371 -2.50 21.22 18.35
N GLU A 372 -1.73 21.12 19.43
CA GLU A 372 -0.40 21.74 19.53
C GLU A 372 0.59 21.21 18.49
N LYS A 373 0.57 19.90 18.24
CA LYS A 373 1.43 19.28 17.21
C LYS A 373 1.01 19.70 15.80
N ILE A 374 -0.28 19.80 15.51
CA ILE A 374 -0.80 20.36 14.25
C ILE A 374 -0.32 21.79 14.05
N LEU A 375 -0.47 22.66 15.07
CA LEU A 375 0.01 24.04 15.02
C LEU A 375 1.54 24.14 14.84
N SER A 376 2.28 23.16 15.36
CA SER A 376 3.74 23.04 15.17
C SER A 376 4.12 22.44 13.80
N LYS A 377 3.15 22.20 12.91
CA LYS A 377 3.33 21.60 11.56
C LYS A 377 3.94 20.20 11.60
N ILE A 378 3.60 19.45 12.61
CA ILE A 378 3.92 18.03 12.67
C ILE A 378 2.79 17.26 11.98
N LYS A 379 3.17 16.33 11.11
CA LYS A 379 2.22 15.59 10.28
C LYS A 379 1.51 14.50 11.10
N ILE A 380 0.23 14.75 11.40
CA ILE A 380 -0.66 13.80 12.08
C ILE A 380 -1.89 13.59 11.21
N HIS A 381 -2.23 12.33 10.99
CA HIS A 381 -3.46 11.93 10.35
C HIS A 381 -4.45 11.42 11.40
N LEU A 382 -5.65 11.94 11.34
CA LEU A 382 -6.73 11.65 12.26
C LEU A 382 -7.63 10.56 11.69
N ILE A 383 -8.00 9.59 12.50
CA ILE A 383 -8.89 8.49 12.11
C ILE A 383 -10.16 8.58 12.97
N THR A 384 -11.33 8.51 12.30
CA THR A 384 -12.65 8.53 12.94
C THR A 384 -13.39 7.20 12.84
N GLU A 385 -12.69 6.13 12.45
CA GLU A 385 -13.25 4.77 12.46
C GLU A 385 -13.49 4.29 13.89
N GLU A 386 -14.61 3.63 14.12
CA GLU A 386 -14.91 2.98 15.40
C GLU A 386 -14.05 1.72 15.61
N ASN A 387 -13.87 0.95 14.53
CA ASN A 387 -13.09 -0.27 14.55
C ASN A 387 -11.59 0.04 14.42
N ARG A 388 -10.83 -0.13 15.52
CA ARG A 388 -9.39 0.13 15.61
C ARG A 388 -8.52 -0.81 14.76
N THR A 389 -9.09 -1.84 14.15
CA THR A 389 -8.36 -2.70 13.20
C THR A 389 -8.41 -2.19 11.76
N LYS A 390 -9.16 -1.11 11.47
CA LYS A 390 -9.22 -0.45 10.17
C LYS A 390 -8.27 0.73 10.13
N ASN A 391 -7.30 0.72 9.25
CA ASN A 391 -6.31 1.79 9.12
C ASN A 391 -6.08 2.16 7.65
N TYR A 392 -5.34 3.24 7.44
CA TYR A 392 -5.10 3.87 6.16
C TYR A 392 -3.60 4.07 5.93
N PHE A 393 -3.16 4.01 4.67
CA PHE A 393 -1.85 4.47 4.27
C PHE A 393 -1.83 6.01 4.09
N SER A 394 -0.67 6.58 3.88
CA SER A 394 -0.47 8.03 3.95
C SER A 394 -1.31 8.87 2.99
N ASN A 395 -1.76 8.30 1.90
CA ASN A 395 -2.61 8.98 0.92
C ASN A 395 -4.11 8.63 1.08
N GLY A 396 -4.48 7.90 2.13
CA GLY A 396 -5.85 7.50 2.40
C GLY A 396 -6.27 6.18 1.77
N GLU A 397 -5.31 5.40 1.24
CA GLU A 397 -5.61 4.06 0.74
C GLU A 397 -6.11 3.16 1.87
N LYS A 398 -7.31 2.59 1.71
CA LYS A 398 -7.98 1.72 2.69
C LYS A 398 -7.83 0.24 2.31
N VAL A 399 -7.39 -0.58 3.25
CA VAL A 399 -7.13 -2.02 3.02
C VAL A 399 -7.76 -2.83 4.15
N PHE A 400 -9.08 -2.94 4.17
CA PHE A 400 -9.77 -3.75 5.20
C PHE A 400 -10.57 -4.90 4.64
N GLU A 401 -11.30 -4.70 3.53
CA GLU A 401 -12.14 -5.73 2.93
C GLU A 401 -11.30 -6.83 2.29
N ASN A 402 -11.72 -8.09 2.43
CA ASN A 402 -11.03 -9.23 1.86
C ASN A 402 -12.02 -10.25 1.29
N ILE A 403 -12.02 -10.41 -0.03
CA ILE A 403 -12.87 -11.41 -0.71
C ILE A 403 -12.55 -12.86 -0.29
N ASN A 404 -11.36 -13.11 0.22
CA ASN A 404 -10.89 -14.44 0.62
C ASN A 404 -11.14 -14.75 2.10
N ASP A 405 -11.60 -13.77 2.88
CA ASP A 405 -11.86 -13.90 4.31
C ASP A 405 -12.98 -12.95 4.73
N GLN A 406 -13.80 -13.34 5.68
CA GLN A 406 -14.90 -12.51 6.20
C GLN A 406 -14.42 -11.46 7.22
N ILE A 407 -13.14 -11.46 7.59
CA ILE A 407 -12.58 -10.53 8.58
C ILE A 407 -12.20 -9.21 7.91
N ASN A 408 -12.91 -8.14 8.26
CA ASN A 408 -12.61 -6.79 7.81
C ASN A 408 -11.55 -6.14 8.71
N THR A 409 -10.28 -6.30 8.36
CA THR A 409 -9.14 -5.78 9.12
C THR A 409 -8.01 -5.31 8.20
N SER A 410 -7.28 -4.30 8.65
CA SER A 410 -6.02 -3.87 8.03
C SER A 410 -4.80 -4.63 8.56
N LEU A 411 -4.93 -5.34 9.67
CA LEU A 411 -3.80 -6.04 10.32
C LEU A 411 -3.11 -7.02 9.36
N GLY A 412 -1.83 -6.79 9.12
CA GLY A 412 -1.02 -7.63 8.24
C GLY A 412 -1.36 -7.55 6.75
N ARG A 413 -2.19 -6.58 6.32
CA ARG A 413 -2.61 -6.45 4.93
C ARG A 413 -1.64 -5.60 4.13
N THR A 414 -1.61 -5.82 2.81
CA THR A 414 -0.66 -5.17 1.89
C THR A 414 -1.36 -4.45 0.74
N ILE A 415 -0.75 -3.37 0.25
CA ILE A 415 -0.97 -2.92 -1.12
C ILE A 415 0.01 -3.68 -2.00
N ASN A 416 -0.50 -4.51 -2.89
CA ASN A 416 0.35 -5.29 -3.79
C ASN A 416 0.93 -4.42 -4.91
N SER A 417 0.07 -3.65 -5.59
CA SER A 417 0.47 -2.75 -6.67
C SER A 417 -0.64 -1.74 -6.97
N THR A 418 -0.28 -0.63 -7.64
CA THR A 418 -1.19 0.41 -8.08
C THR A 418 -0.90 0.78 -9.53
N VAL A 419 -1.94 0.89 -10.36
CA VAL A 419 -1.91 1.50 -11.69
C VAL A 419 -2.75 2.75 -11.67
N THR A 420 -2.17 3.90 -12.01
CA THR A 420 -2.87 5.19 -12.03
C THR A 420 -3.33 5.54 -13.44
N ILE A 421 -4.61 5.90 -13.60
CA ILE A 421 -5.23 6.32 -14.86
C ILE A 421 -5.23 7.85 -14.96
N ASN A 422 -4.90 8.36 -16.13
CA ASN A 422 -4.98 9.77 -16.47
C ASN A 422 -6.38 10.12 -17.05
N LEU A 423 -7.31 10.55 -16.20
CA LEU A 423 -8.67 10.90 -16.62
C LEU A 423 -8.69 12.11 -17.56
N SER A 424 -7.78 13.07 -17.40
CA SER A 424 -7.65 14.23 -18.28
C SER A 424 -7.32 13.79 -19.70
N ARG A 425 -6.43 12.80 -19.88
CA ARG A 425 -6.08 12.24 -21.21
C ARG A 425 -7.29 11.61 -21.88
N ILE A 426 -8.10 10.85 -21.13
CA ILE A 426 -9.34 10.25 -21.67
C ILE A 426 -10.31 11.35 -22.12
N ALA A 427 -10.47 12.41 -21.32
CA ALA A 427 -11.32 13.54 -21.67
C ALA A 427 -10.80 14.33 -22.89
N LEU A 428 -9.47 14.48 -23.05
CA LEU A 428 -8.86 15.14 -24.21
C LEU A 428 -9.08 14.39 -25.53
N LYS A 429 -9.17 13.05 -25.46
CA LYS A 429 -9.46 12.21 -26.63
C LYS A 429 -10.94 12.20 -26.99
N ASN A 430 -11.82 12.37 -26.00
CA ASN A 430 -13.26 12.20 -26.13
C ASN A 430 -13.99 13.52 -25.87
N HIS A 431 -14.91 13.90 -26.75
CA HIS A 431 -15.62 15.18 -26.67
C HIS A 431 -16.99 15.08 -25.99
N ASN A 432 -17.38 13.88 -25.55
CA ASN A 432 -18.64 13.65 -24.87
C ASN A 432 -18.51 12.57 -23.75
N LEU A 433 -19.46 12.59 -22.84
CA LEU A 433 -19.41 11.74 -21.64
C LEU A 433 -19.57 10.24 -21.97
N LYS A 434 -20.33 9.89 -23.03
CA LYS A 434 -20.53 8.49 -23.41
C LYS A 434 -19.24 7.84 -23.89
N ASP A 435 -18.52 8.51 -24.80
CA ASP A 435 -17.26 7.99 -25.33
C ASP A 435 -16.17 7.99 -24.24
N PHE A 436 -16.22 8.98 -23.34
CA PHE A 436 -15.35 8.99 -22.15
C PHE A 436 -15.53 7.75 -21.29
N TYR A 437 -16.78 7.33 -20.99
CA TYR A 437 -17.01 6.11 -20.21
C TYR A 437 -16.57 4.84 -20.96
N ASN A 438 -16.79 4.77 -22.28
CA ASN A 438 -16.36 3.62 -23.07
C ASN A 438 -14.82 3.45 -23.02
N GLU A 439 -14.07 4.52 -23.25
CA GLU A 439 -12.60 4.47 -23.17
C GLU A 439 -12.13 4.26 -21.73
N LEU A 440 -12.78 4.85 -20.72
CA LEU A 440 -12.47 4.61 -19.31
C LEU A 440 -12.59 3.12 -18.97
N ASP A 441 -13.62 2.45 -19.45
CA ASP A 441 -13.83 1.01 -19.24
C ASP A 441 -12.72 0.16 -19.88
N GLU A 442 -12.30 0.51 -21.10
CA GLU A 442 -11.19 -0.16 -21.78
C GLU A 442 -9.86 0.02 -21.03
N ILE A 443 -9.59 1.23 -20.55
CA ILE A 443 -8.36 1.55 -19.80
C ILE A 443 -8.38 0.89 -18.42
N MET A 444 -9.54 0.81 -17.75
CA MET A 444 -9.69 0.07 -16.50
C MET A 444 -9.41 -1.42 -16.70
N ASP A 445 -9.90 -2.03 -17.79
CA ASP A 445 -9.62 -3.43 -18.10
C ASP A 445 -8.14 -3.67 -18.44
N LEU A 446 -7.51 -2.72 -19.14
CA LEU A 446 -6.06 -2.76 -19.39
C LEU A 446 -5.26 -2.66 -18.08
N SER A 447 -5.67 -1.76 -17.17
CA SER A 447 -5.06 -1.58 -15.85
C SER A 447 -5.20 -2.84 -14.99
N LYS A 448 -6.38 -3.47 -14.97
CA LYS A 448 -6.60 -4.77 -14.32
C LYS A 448 -5.63 -5.83 -14.84
N ASN A 449 -5.49 -5.95 -16.17
CA ASN A 449 -4.60 -6.94 -16.77
C ASN A 449 -3.14 -6.69 -16.40
N ALA A 450 -2.71 -5.43 -16.31
CA ALA A 450 -1.38 -5.06 -15.83
C ALA A 450 -1.16 -5.47 -14.35
N LEU A 451 -2.17 -5.24 -13.49
CA LEU A 451 -2.12 -5.63 -12.07
C LEU A 451 -2.12 -7.17 -11.90
N LEU A 452 -2.91 -7.90 -12.68
CA LEU A 452 -2.88 -9.37 -12.67
C LEU A 452 -1.54 -9.93 -13.14
N ALA A 453 -0.91 -9.34 -14.16
CA ALA A 453 0.43 -9.72 -14.59
C ALA A 453 1.47 -9.45 -13.48
N ARG A 454 1.35 -8.33 -12.78
CA ARG A 454 2.18 -8.01 -11.61
C ARG A 454 1.98 -8.99 -10.47
N TYR A 455 0.73 -9.36 -10.17
CA TYR A 455 0.42 -10.39 -9.18
C TYR A 455 1.14 -11.71 -9.46
N GLU A 456 1.17 -12.16 -10.71
CA GLU A 456 1.87 -13.39 -11.07
C GLU A 456 3.40 -13.29 -10.85
N VAL A 457 4.01 -12.14 -11.06
CA VAL A 457 5.42 -11.92 -10.74
C VAL A 457 5.66 -12.03 -9.23
N GLN A 458 4.79 -11.40 -8.43
CA GLN A 458 4.85 -11.44 -6.97
C GLN A 458 4.57 -12.85 -6.42
N ALA A 459 3.48 -13.47 -6.87
CA ALA A 459 3.00 -14.76 -6.37
C ALA A 459 3.96 -15.93 -6.64
N ASN A 460 4.88 -15.77 -7.58
CA ASN A 460 5.91 -16.76 -7.89
C ASN A 460 7.20 -16.61 -7.06
N LYS A 461 7.29 -15.60 -6.20
CA LYS A 461 8.41 -15.44 -5.26
C LYS A 461 8.24 -16.37 -4.06
N TYR A 462 9.36 -16.68 -3.42
CA TYR A 462 9.42 -17.54 -2.24
C TYR A 462 9.46 -16.70 -0.96
N LYS A 463 9.07 -17.31 0.17
CA LYS A 463 9.12 -16.71 1.50
C LYS A 463 10.49 -16.10 1.81
N GLU A 464 11.56 -16.79 1.47
CA GLU A 464 12.94 -16.42 1.75
C GLU A 464 13.40 -15.17 0.97
N ASN A 465 12.72 -14.82 -0.13
CA ASN A 465 13.01 -13.57 -0.86
C ASN A 465 12.64 -12.32 -0.05
N PHE A 466 11.74 -12.45 0.95
CA PHE A 466 11.22 -11.36 1.78
C PHE A 466 11.18 -11.81 3.24
N ASN A 467 12.34 -12.13 3.78
CA ASN A 467 12.46 -12.87 5.05
C ASN A 467 11.86 -12.12 6.24
N CYS A 468 11.99 -10.79 6.31
CA CYS A 468 11.43 -10.02 7.42
C CYS A 468 9.89 -10.03 7.41
N LEU A 469 9.30 -9.72 6.26
CA LEU A 469 7.85 -9.57 6.14
C LEU A 469 7.09 -10.89 6.32
N PHE A 470 7.62 -12.00 5.78
CA PHE A 470 6.89 -13.26 5.72
C PHE A 470 7.30 -14.28 6.79
N SER A 471 8.48 -14.13 7.42
CA SER A 471 8.95 -15.12 8.42
C SER A 471 8.55 -14.81 9.85
N LYS A 472 8.24 -13.53 10.17
CA LYS A 472 7.94 -13.09 11.53
C LYS A 472 6.44 -13.05 11.87
N GLY A 473 5.54 -13.45 10.97
CA GLY A 473 4.10 -13.34 11.19
C GLY A 473 3.55 -11.91 11.06
N LEU A 474 4.35 -10.97 10.54
CA LEU A 474 3.97 -9.56 10.43
C LEU A 474 2.82 -9.32 9.46
N LEU A 475 2.67 -10.20 8.44
CA LEU A 475 1.59 -10.13 7.46
C LEU A 475 0.51 -11.18 7.77
N PHE A 476 -0.71 -10.88 7.33
CA PHE A 476 -1.87 -11.74 7.50
C PHE A 476 -1.64 -13.13 6.90
N ASP A 477 -1.81 -14.18 7.69
CA ASP A 477 -1.56 -15.59 7.35
C ASP A 477 -0.09 -15.95 7.03
N SER A 478 0.88 -15.03 7.23
CA SER A 478 2.29 -15.35 6.93
C SER A 478 2.89 -16.35 7.92
N GLU A 479 2.37 -16.45 9.12
CA GLU A 479 2.76 -17.46 10.11
C GLU A 479 2.41 -18.89 9.69
N LYS A 480 1.41 -19.05 8.81
CA LYS A 480 0.99 -20.35 8.26
C LYS A 480 1.80 -20.77 7.02
N LEU A 481 2.73 -19.91 6.56
CA LEU A 481 3.54 -20.18 5.39
C LEU A 481 4.80 -20.95 5.77
N GLU A 482 4.88 -22.20 5.33
CA GLU A 482 6.06 -23.05 5.50
C GLU A 482 7.26 -22.51 4.69
N ASP A 483 8.46 -22.94 5.06
CA ASP A 483 9.68 -22.60 4.34
C ASP A 483 9.69 -23.19 2.92
N ALA A 484 10.44 -22.57 2.02
CA ALA A 484 10.50 -22.91 0.60
C ALA A 484 9.14 -22.87 -0.13
N LYS A 485 8.12 -22.21 0.43
CA LYS A 485 6.82 -22.02 -0.23
C LYS A 485 6.70 -20.66 -0.89
N LYS A 486 5.92 -20.61 -1.98
CA LYS A 486 5.59 -19.37 -2.68
C LYS A 486 4.63 -18.51 -1.85
N ILE A 487 4.83 -17.21 -1.86
CA ILE A 487 4.06 -16.23 -1.07
C ILE A 487 2.62 -16.00 -1.57
N ARG A 488 2.18 -16.70 -2.62
CA ARG A 488 0.86 -16.56 -3.26
C ARG A 488 -0.31 -16.57 -2.26
N LYS A 489 -0.29 -17.48 -1.28
CA LYS A 489 -1.37 -17.61 -0.29
C LYS A 489 -1.51 -16.39 0.62
N VAL A 490 -0.41 -15.70 0.89
CA VAL A 490 -0.39 -14.51 1.75
C VAL A 490 -0.77 -13.27 0.94
N ILE A 491 -0.12 -13.02 -0.20
CA ILE A 491 -0.33 -11.80 -0.98
C ILE A 491 -1.70 -11.73 -1.67
N ARG A 492 -2.42 -12.86 -1.85
CA ARG A 492 -3.81 -12.82 -2.33
C ARG A 492 -4.74 -12.04 -1.40
N ASN A 493 -4.38 -11.93 -0.11
CA ASN A 493 -5.10 -11.15 0.88
C ASN A 493 -4.79 -9.63 0.79
N GLY A 494 -3.78 -9.23 0.03
CA GLY A 494 -3.50 -7.84 -0.28
C GLY A 494 -4.49 -7.24 -1.26
N ILE A 495 -4.34 -5.95 -1.56
CA ILE A 495 -5.20 -5.20 -2.46
C ILE A 495 -4.42 -4.66 -3.66
N PHE A 496 -5.10 -4.52 -4.79
CA PHE A 496 -4.65 -3.83 -5.99
C PHE A 496 -5.47 -2.55 -6.18
N PHE A 497 -4.80 -1.43 -6.40
CA PHE A 497 -5.49 -0.18 -6.66
C PHE A 497 -5.47 0.20 -8.14
N ILE A 498 -6.63 0.63 -8.63
CA ILE A 498 -6.74 1.45 -9.83
C ILE A 498 -6.79 2.90 -9.35
N GLY A 499 -5.62 3.55 -9.37
CA GLY A 499 -5.49 4.97 -9.08
C GLY A 499 -6.03 5.83 -10.21
N TYR A 500 -6.37 7.08 -9.94
CA TYR A 500 -6.75 8.06 -10.94
C TYR A 500 -6.25 9.45 -10.58
N SER A 501 -6.12 10.29 -11.62
CA SER A 501 -5.73 11.70 -11.48
C SER A 501 -6.42 12.55 -12.53
N GLY A 502 -6.41 13.87 -12.31
CA GLY A 502 -6.90 14.84 -13.29
C GLY A 502 -8.42 14.84 -13.47
N ILE A 503 -9.19 14.48 -12.42
CA ILE A 503 -10.66 14.45 -12.50
C ILE A 503 -11.26 15.85 -12.67
N ILE A 504 -10.66 16.86 -12.04
CA ILE A 504 -11.08 18.27 -12.16
C ILE A 504 -10.90 18.77 -13.61
N GLU A 505 -9.73 18.50 -14.17
CA GLU A 505 -9.41 18.85 -15.54
C GLU A 505 -10.29 18.08 -16.54
N ALA A 506 -10.52 16.79 -16.30
CA ALA A 506 -11.38 15.95 -17.14
C ALA A 506 -12.80 16.53 -17.24
N ILE A 507 -13.41 16.93 -16.14
CA ILE A 507 -14.74 17.54 -16.13
C ILE A 507 -14.74 18.89 -16.83
N SER A 508 -13.70 19.72 -16.64
CA SER A 508 -13.58 21.01 -17.31
C SER A 508 -13.47 20.85 -18.83
N ILE A 509 -12.72 19.83 -19.29
CA ILE A 509 -12.58 19.52 -20.72
C ILE A 509 -13.91 19.02 -21.30
N LEU A 510 -14.57 18.06 -20.67
CA LEU A 510 -15.84 17.49 -21.14
C LEU A 510 -16.97 18.54 -21.21
N ASN A 511 -16.99 19.49 -20.25
CA ASN A 511 -17.96 20.55 -20.18
C ASN A 511 -17.52 21.81 -20.96
N LYS A 512 -16.38 21.74 -21.71
CA LYS A 512 -15.83 22.85 -22.53
C LYS A 512 -15.65 24.15 -21.73
N LYS A 513 -15.24 24.02 -20.47
CA LYS A 513 -15.01 25.19 -19.61
C LYS A 513 -13.65 25.85 -19.91
N GLU A 514 -13.60 27.15 -19.75
CA GLU A 514 -12.36 27.89 -19.89
C GLU A 514 -11.51 27.90 -18.62
N ASP A 515 -12.10 27.56 -17.46
CA ASP A 515 -11.43 27.45 -16.17
C ASP A 515 -11.79 26.13 -15.48
N ASN A 516 -11.00 25.74 -14.49
CA ASN A 516 -11.23 24.52 -13.70
C ASN A 516 -12.16 24.80 -12.48
N LYS A 517 -13.09 25.72 -12.61
CA LYS A 517 -14.09 25.98 -11.57
C LYS A 517 -15.19 24.93 -11.64
N ILE A 518 -15.37 24.25 -10.53
CA ILE A 518 -16.36 23.20 -10.37
C ILE A 518 -17.64 23.79 -9.77
N ASN A 519 -18.78 23.52 -10.40
CA ASN A 519 -20.10 23.84 -9.89
C ASN A 519 -20.78 22.56 -9.34
N GLU A 520 -21.98 22.68 -8.84
CA GLU A 520 -22.71 21.57 -8.22
C GLU A 520 -23.04 20.45 -9.22
N LYS A 521 -23.34 20.79 -10.47
CA LYS A 521 -23.58 19.80 -11.54
C LYS A 521 -22.30 19.03 -11.86
N ASP A 522 -21.15 19.71 -11.90
CA ASP A 522 -19.85 19.06 -12.12
C ASP A 522 -19.51 18.12 -10.98
N LEU A 523 -19.78 18.53 -9.74
CA LEU A 523 -19.57 17.71 -8.55
C LEU A 523 -20.36 16.40 -8.64
N ASN A 524 -21.64 16.47 -9.05
CA ASN A 524 -22.45 15.28 -9.25
C ASN A 524 -21.84 14.37 -10.33
N THR A 525 -21.36 14.92 -11.44
CA THR A 525 -20.70 14.15 -12.50
C THR A 525 -19.39 13.51 -12.00
N ILE A 526 -18.61 14.22 -11.17
CA ILE A 526 -17.42 13.64 -10.51
C ILE A 526 -17.79 12.43 -9.68
N ILE A 527 -18.82 12.55 -8.83
CA ILE A 527 -19.28 11.45 -7.98
C ILE A 527 -19.81 10.27 -8.81
N GLU A 528 -20.50 10.51 -9.92
CA GLU A 528 -20.95 9.47 -10.84
C GLU A 528 -19.78 8.71 -11.49
N ILE A 529 -18.75 9.41 -11.95
CA ILE A 529 -17.53 8.78 -12.50
C ILE A 529 -16.87 7.90 -11.44
N ILE A 530 -16.71 8.41 -10.22
CA ILE A 530 -16.11 7.64 -9.11
C ILE A 530 -16.95 6.40 -8.76
N LYS A 531 -18.28 6.53 -8.69
CA LYS A 531 -19.20 5.40 -8.48
C LYS A 531 -19.08 4.35 -9.58
N HIS A 532 -18.97 4.78 -10.84
CA HIS A 532 -18.79 3.88 -11.97
C HIS A 532 -17.46 3.09 -11.84
N MET A 533 -16.36 3.78 -11.59
CA MET A 533 -15.06 3.14 -11.37
C MET A 533 -15.09 2.16 -10.17
N LYS A 534 -15.75 2.54 -9.06
CA LYS A 534 -15.90 1.66 -7.88
C LYS A 534 -16.72 0.43 -8.20
N SER A 535 -17.82 0.57 -8.93
CA SER A 535 -18.63 -0.56 -9.38
C SER A 535 -17.84 -1.54 -10.24
N LYS A 536 -17.02 -1.01 -11.16
CA LYS A 536 -16.14 -1.81 -12.03
C LYS A 536 -15.09 -2.57 -11.21
N THR A 537 -14.45 -1.94 -10.22
CA THR A 537 -13.47 -2.63 -9.35
C THR A 537 -14.11 -3.68 -8.45
N ASN A 538 -15.34 -3.46 -7.98
CA ASN A 538 -16.09 -4.48 -7.26
C ASN A 538 -16.35 -5.72 -8.13
N GLN A 539 -16.72 -5.52 -9.41
CA GLN A 539 -16.87 -6.63 -10.35
C GLN A 539 -15.53 -7.35 -10.60
N MET A 540 -14.43 -6.60 -10.77
CA MET A 540 -13.08 -7.18 -10.91
C MET A 540 -12.71 -8.04 -9.71
N THR A 541 -13.09 -7.63 -8.49
CA THR A 541 -12.86 -8.38 -7.24
C THR A 541 -13.57 -9.74 -7.27
N ILE A 542 -14.83 -9.74 -7.66
CA ILE A 542 -15.65 -10.97 -7.75
C ILE A 542 -15.08 -11.93 -8.81
N ASP A 543 -14.80 -11.40 -10.01
CA ASP A 543 -14.36 -12.20 -11.15
C ASP A 543 -13.00 -12.85 -10.96
N ASN A 544 -12.06 -12.15 -10.28
CA ASN A 544 -10.68 -12.60 -10.12
C ASN A 544 -10.38 -13.21 -8.74
N LYS A 545 -11.29 -13.11 -7.77
CA LYS A 545 -11.09 -13.51 -6.37
C LYS A 545 -9.83 -12.87 -5.74
N LEU A 546 -9.58 -11.62 -6.12
CA LEU A 546 -8.52 -10.75 -5.63
C LEU A 546 -9.12 -9.40 -5.30
N ASN A 547 -8.60 -8.72 -4.30
CA ASN A 547 -9.14 -7.44 -3.87
C ASN A 547 -8.70 -6.30 -4.80
N PHE A 548 -9.66 -5.58 -5.38
CA PHE A 548 -9.45 -4.37 -6.17
C PHE A 548 -10.23 -3.21 -5.57
N ASP A 549 -9.63 -2.04 -5.56
CA ASP A 549 -10.32 -0.79 -5.20
C ASP A 549 -9.77 0.39 -6.01
N ILE A 550 -10.40 1.56 -5.87
CA ILE A 550 -9.95 2.80 -6.48
C ILE A 550 -9.35 3.74 -5.45
N CYS A 551 -8.36 4.53 -5.87
CA CYS A 551 -7.77 5.58 -5.03
C CYS A 551 -7.42 6.83 -5.83
N GLU A 552 -7.54 7.98 -5.21
CA GLU A 552 -7.03 9.23 -5.78
C GLU A 552 -5.50 9.29 -5.61
N THR A 553 -4.80 9.75 -6.63
CA THR A 553 -3.34 9.86 -6.63
C THR A 553 -2.90 11.26 -6.21
N TYR A 554 -2.05 11.33 -5.16
CA TYR A 554 -1.44 12.57 -4.67
C TYR A 554 0.07 12.67 -4.97
N ASP A 555 0.65 11.69 -5.69
CA ASP A 555 2.07 11.71 -6.05
C ASP A 555 2.35 12.82 -7.06
N LYS A 556 3.01 13.88 -6.59
CA LYS A 556 3.35 15.07 -7.37
C LYS A 556 4.09 14.72 -8.68
N LYS A 557 4.95 13.69 -8.67
CA LYS A 557 5.71 13.26 -9.85
C LYS A 557 4.79 12.69 -10.92
N ILE A 558 3.82 11.86 -10.54
CA ILE A 558 2.83 11.28 -11.47
C ILE A 558 1.97 12.40 -12.06
N LEU A 559 1.47 13.30 -11.21
CA LEU A 559 0.61 14.42 -11.62
C LEU A 559 1.35 15.37 -12.59
N GLN A 560 2.64 15.63 -12.37
CA GLN A 560 3.48 16.43 -13.25
C GLN A 560 3.79 15.70 -14.56
N GLU A 561 4.12 14.40 -14.51
CA GLU A 561 4.44 13.60 -15.69
C GLU A 561 3.26 13.53 -16.65
N PHE A 562 2.06 13.24 -16.16
CA PHE A 562 0.85 13.23 -16.96
C PHE A 562 0.58 14.58 -17.62
N CYS A 563 0.61 15.65 -16.83
CA CYS A 563 0.39 17.02 -17.34
C CYS A 563 1.43 17.39 -18.40
N LYS A 564 2.71 17.03 -18.22
CA LYS A 564 3.79 17.28 -19.17
C LYS A 564 3.59 16.52 -20.48
N ILE A 565 3.21 15.25 -20.42
CA ILE A 565 2.96 14.43 -21.61
C ILE A 565 1.75 14.98 -22.38
N ASP A 566 0.65 15.34 -21.67
CA ASP A 566 -0.54 15.86 -22.29
C ASP A 566 -0.28 17.21 -22.99
N LYS A 567 0.48 18.10 -22.37
CA LYS A 567 0.93 19.35 -23.01
C LYS A 567 1.74 19.11 -24.29
N SER A 568 2.60 18.09 -24.29
CA SER A 568 3.42 17.80 -25.47
C SER A 568 2.60 17.27 -26.65
N VAL A 569 1.44 16.65 -26.38
CA VAL A 569 0.58 16.04 -27.41
C VAL A 569 -0.55 16.97 -27.87
N TYR A 570 -1.22 17.65 -26.91
CA TYR A 570 -2.42 18.46 -27.17
C TYR A 570 -2.16 19.98 -27.13
N GLY A 571 -0.93 20.39 -26.80
CA GLY A 571 -0.58 21.81 -26.66
C GLY A 571 -1.09 22.38 -25.33
N PHE A 572 -1.01 23.72 -25.25
CA PHE A 572 -1.44 24.48 -24.08
C PHE A 572 -2.93 24.82 -24.18
N THR A 573 -3.78 24.02 -23.59
CA THR A 573 -5.20 24.36 -23.39
C THR A 573 -5.36 24.99 -22.00
N LYS A 574 -6.42 25.84 -21.82
CA LYS A 574 -6.68 26.50 -20.53
C LYS A 574 -6.81 25.52 -19.37
N SER A 575 -7.40 24.33 -19.60
CA SER A 575 -7.58 23.30 -18.59
C SER A 575 -6.28 22.59 -18.19
N ILE A 576 -5.28 22.48 -19.09
CA ILE A 576 -4.01 21.77 -18.83
C ILE A 576 -2.79 22.72 -18.81
N ASN A 577 -3.00 24.03 -18.83
CA ASN A 577 -1.92 25.02 -18.75
C ASN A 577 -1.44 25.21 -17.29
N LYS A 578 -1.09 24.11 -16.64
CA LYS A 578 -0.59 24.03 -15.25
C LYS A 578 0.66 23.18 -15.20
N ASN A 579 1.38 23.21 -14.11
CA ASN A 579 2.57 22.38 -13.92
C ASN A 579 2.24 20.93 -13.49
N LEU A 580 1.03 20.73 -12.96
CA LEU A 580 0.54 19.40 -12.53
C LEU A 580 -1.00 19.39 -12.53
N TYR A 581 -1.58 18.20 -12.59
CA TYR A 581 -3.01 18.01 -12.41
C TYR A 581 -3.40 18.16 -10.94
N GLU A 582 -4.61 18.69 -10.71
CA GLU A 582 -5.08 19.04 -9.38
C GLU A 582 -5.93 17.92 -8.78
N PRO A 583 -5.60 17.42 -7.57
CA PRO A 583 -6.48 16.50 -6.88
C PRO A 583 -7.73 17.21 -6.33
N PHE A 584 -8.78 16.44 -6.04
CA PHE A 584 -10.06 16.93 -5.56
C PHE A 584 -9.94 17.79 -4.29
N ASN A 585 -9.01 17.47 -3.41
CA ASN A 585 -8.71 18.23 -2.20
C ASN A 585 -8.39 19.72 -2.49
N LYS A 586 -7.75 20.03 -3.62
CA LYS A 586 -7.45 21.43 -3.96
C LYS A 586 -8.71 22.23 -4.21
N TYR A 587 -9.69 21.64 -4.92
CA TYR A 587 -11.00 22.26 -5.12
C TYR A 587 -11.69 22.51 -3.77
N ILE A 588 -11.74 21.50 -2.91
CA ILE A 588 -12.37 21.60 -1.59
C ILE A 588 -11.73 22.69 -0.74
N ASN A 589 -10.41 22.84 -0.78
CA ASN A 589 -9.72 23.85 0.01
C ASN A 589 -10.00 25.30 -0.42
N ASN A 590 -10.51 25.53 -1.61
CA ASN A 590 -10.98 26.85 -2.06
C ASN A 590 -12.34 27.25 -1.48
N ILE A 591 -13.06 26.35 -0.84
CA ILE A 591 -14.33 26.64 -0.14
C ILE A 591 -13.99 27.28 1.21
N ASN A 592 -14.61 28.39 1.56
CA ASN A 592 -14.33 29.09 2.83
C ASN A 592 -14.98 28.42 4.05
N ASP A 593 -16.13 27.76 3.86
CA ASP A 593 -16.87 27.08 4.93
C ASP A 593 -16.28 25.70 5.25
N TYR A 594 -15.76 25.54 6.47
CA TYR A 594 -15.16 24.29 6.92
C TYR A 594 -16.15 23.14 7.01
N ASN A 595 -17.39 23.40 7.43
CA ASN A 595 -18.40 22.34 7.54
C ASN A 595 -18.75 21.79 6.15
N LYS A 596 -18.91 22.69 5.16
CA LYS A 596 -19.13 22.31 3.77
C LYS A 596 -17.93 21.55 3.18
N LYS A 597 -16.68 21.93 3.53
CA LYS A 597 -15.48 21.15 3.14
C LYS A 597 -15.56 19.71 3.64
N ILE A 598 -15.85 19.55 4.94
CA ILE A 598 -15.94 18.26 5.61
C ILE A 598 -17.04 17.41 4.99
N GLU A 599 -18.21 17.98 4.73
CA GLU A 599 -19.35 17.30 4.11
C GLU A 599 -19.01 16.76 2.71
N LEU A 600 -18.53 17.63 1.81
CA LEU A 600 -18.21 17.26 0.43
C LEU A 600 -17.10 16.20 0.36
N GLN A 601 -16.09 16.32 1.20
CA GLN A 601 -15.02 15.35 1.25
C GLN A 601 -15.49 14.01 1.82
N GLY A 602 -16.41 14.02 2.79
CA GLY A 602 -17.01 12.80 3.33
C GLY A 602 -17.80 12.02 2.25
N ILE A 603 -18.60 12.72 1.45
CA ILE A 603 -19.31 12.14 0.30
C ILE A 603 -18.31 11.51 -0.68
N TYR A 604 -17.19 12.18 -0.96
CA TYR A 604 -16.15 11.69 -1.86
C TYR A 604 -15.44 10.46 -1.29
N GLN A 605 -15.02 10.49 -0.02
CA GLN A 605 -14.36 9.36 0.66
C GLN A 605 -15.22 8.09 0.75
N LYS A 606 -16.54 8.23 0.68
CA LYS A 606 -17.45 7.09 0.71
C LYS A 606 -17.22 6.14 -0.46
N TYR A 607 -16.85 6.66 -1.62
CA TYR A 607 -16.70 5.88 -2.85
C TYR A 607 -15.26 5.62 -3.27
N THR A 608 -14.29 6.39 -2.77
CA THR A 608 -12.87 6.24 -3.15
C THR A 608 -11.95 6.29 -1.94
N SER A 609 -10.82 5.61 -2.03
CA SER A 609 -9.71 5.77 -1.09
C SER A 609 -9.05 7.13 -1.33
N SER A 610 -9.18 8.04 -0.37
CA SER A 610 -8.64 9.40 -0.44
C SER A 610 -8.35 9.96 0.95
N LEU A 611 -7.43 10.91 1.03
CA LEU A 611 -7.12 11.67 2.23
C LEU A 611 -7.94 12.97 2.23
N THR A 612 -8.72 13.22 3.28
CA THR A 612 -9.29 14.55 3.51
C THR A 612 -8.21 15.49 4.03
N LYS A 613 -7.81 16.47 3.24
CA LYS A 613 -6.82 17.45 3.66
C LYS A 613 -7.48 18.80 3.87
N ILE A 614 -7.53 19.25 5.12
CA ILE A 614 -8.09 20.53 5.53
C ILE A 614 -6.92 21.50 5.75
N ILE A 615 -6.87 22.55 4.96
CA ILE A 615 -5.86 23.60 5.11
C ILE A 615 -6.44 24.73 5.96
N ILE A 616 -5.73 25.09 7.02
CA ILE A 616 -6.09 26.17 7.92
C ILE A 616 -5.04 27.28 7.89
N ASN A 617 -5.47 28.50 8.19
CA ASN A 617 -4.57 29.65 8.28
C ASN A 617 -3.75 29.59 9.58
N LYS A 618 -2.51 30.07 9.55
CA LYS A 618 -1.65 30.20 10.74
C LYS A 618 -2.29 30.99 11.89
N LYS A 619 -3.23 31.89 11.59
CA LYS A 619 -3.94 32.69 12.60
C LYS A 619 -5.09 31.95 13.25
N THR A 620 -5.38 30.71 12.83
CA THR A 620 -6.43 29.88 13.40
C THR A 620 -6.04 29.55 14.87
N ASP A 621 -6.92 29.88 15.80
CA ASP A 621 -6.67 29.63 17.21
C ASP A 621 -6.86 28.15 17.61
N LYS A 622 -6.29 27.79 18.78
CA LYS A 622 -6.37 26.43 19.33
C LYS A 622 -7.83 25.97 19.52
N GLN A 623 -8.74 26.89 19.96
CA GLN A 623 -10.13 26.53 20.20
C GLN A 623 -10.90 26.19 18.95
N THR A 624 -10.62 26.88 17.85
CA THR A 624 -11.20 26.58 16.53
C THR A 624 -10.79 25.19 16.05
N ILE A 625 -9.52 24.80 16.22
CA ILE A 625 -9.07 23.45 15.85
C ILE A 625 -9.73 22.40 16.74
N LEU A 626 -9.84 22.62 18.05
CA LEU A 626 -10.54 21.68 18.94
C LEU A 626 -12.00 21.48 18.54
N LYS A 627 -12.72 22.55 18.17
CA LYS A 627 -14.09 22.44 17.63
C LYS A 627 -14.13 21.65 16.31
N MET A 628 -13.11 21.84 15.44
CA MET A 628 -13.00 21.02 14.23
C MET A 628 -12.81 19.54 14.55
N LEU A 629 -11.96 19.20 15.51
CA LEU A 629 -11.76 17.79 15.92
C LEU A 629 -13.08 17.17 16.43
N ASP A 630 -13.89 17.91 17.16
CA ASP A 630 -15.19 17.43 17.64
C ASP A 630 -16.19 17.23 16.48
N ASN A 631 -16.25 18.17 15.53
CA ASN A 631 -17.10 18.05 14.35
C ASN A 631 -16.68 16.85 13.46
N LEU A 632 -15.38 16.57 13.36
CA LEU A 632 -14.86 15.46 12.57
C LEU A 632 -15.30 14.10 13.11
N LYS A 633 -15.44 13.93 14.42
CA LYS A 633 -15.91 12.67 15.05
C LYS A 633 -17.30 12.26 14.57
N SER A 634 -18.18 13.22 14.32
CA SER A 634 -19.55 13.00 13.83
C SER A 634 -19.68 13.00 12.31
N SER A 635 -18.59 13.25 11.59
CA SER A 635 -18.60 13.36 10.11
C SER A 635 -18.45 12.01 9.42
N GLU A 636 -18.79 11.97 8.12
CA GLU A 636 -18.55 10.83 7.23
C GLU A 636 -17.05 10.64 6.86
N ASN A 637 -16.21 11.64 7.17
CA ASN A 637 -14.77 11.54 6.89
C ASN A 637 -14.12 10.55 7.85
N LYS A 638 -13.31 9.65 7.32
CA LYS A 638 -12.67 8.58 8.10
C LYS A 638 -11.16 8.76 8.25
N TYR A 639 -10.52 9.50 7.34
CA TYR A 639 -9.08 9.73 7.34
C TYR A 639 -8.76 11.18 6.96
N ILE A 640 -8.18 11.94 7.88
CA ILE A 640 -8.11 13.40 7.79
C ILE A 640 -6.70 13.89 8.18
N GLU A 641 -6.17 14.84 7.42
CA GLU A 641 -5.01 15.67 7.75
C GLU A 641 -5.44 17.12 7.88
N ILE A 642 -5.11 17.76 9.01
CA ILE A 642 -5.24 19.22 9.19
C ILE A 642 -3.84 19.82 9.01
N ASP A 643 -3.65 20.66 8.02
CA ASP A 643 -2.37 21.27 7.68
C ASP A 643 -2.40 22.78 7.87
N VAL A 644 -1.39 23.31 8.57
CA VAL A 644 -1.22 24.74 8.80
C VAL A 644 -0.24 25.29 7.78
N THR A 645 -0.72 25.90 6.71
CA THR A 645 0.16 26.45 5.69
C THR A 645 0.12 27.96 5.60
N TYR A 646 1.26 28.52 5.20
CA TYR A 646 1.34 29.84 4.58
C TYR A 646 0.99 29.65 3.10
N ASP A 647 0.33 30.63 2.52
CA ASP A 647 -0.12 30.67 1.12
C ASP A 647 0.64 29.76 0.16
N ASN A 648 -0.10 28.93 -0.62
CA ASN A 648 0.39 28.15 -1.77
C ASN A 648 1.25 26.90 -1.53
N TRP A 649 0.71 25.89 -0.83
CA TRP A 649 1.42 24.60 -0.66
C TRP A 649 1.47 23.68 -1.91
N TRP A 650 0.82 24.10 -3.02
CA TRP A 650 0.87 23.41 -4.33
C TRP A 650 1.93 23.93 -5.29
N LEU A 651 2.67 24.96 -4.91
CA LEU A 651 3.80 25.45 -5.69
C LEU A 651 5.09 24.66 -5.28
#